data_92348789367aabb7022efba115e50ead
#
_entry.id   92348789367aabb7022efba115e50ead
#
_cell.length_a   1.000
_cell.length_b   1.000
_cell.length_c   1.000
_cell.angle_alpha   90.00
_cell.angle_beta   90.00
_cell.angle_gamma   90.00
#
_symmetry.space_group_name_H-M   'P 1'
#
loop_
_entity.id
_entity.type
_entity.pdbx_description
1 polymer ?
#
loop_
_entity_poly.entity_id
_entity_poly.type
_entity_poly.pdbx_seq_one_letter_code
_entity_poly.pdbx_strand_id
1 'polypeptide(L)'
;MFKVKNKKTIYRLSDKNFRAGKIRNSIAVIAIILTSVLFTALFTIASGMVENIQKQTMRQAGGDGMAVLKYITEEEYQNMKTHPLIKEISYNRMICDEIKNEELLKRHGELYYMDDVGIKLGFCEPVEGRKPEAANEIMTDLKTLQLLNIEPEIGATVQLTMMVHGKEVTRDFVLSGWWEADPVFNVSMMVTSRAYVEEHIDELYNSYKSDYSLTGVINSYIMFWDTIGLSEKLDRVITERGYSRNSEAPNYIEANTNWSYMSATIDAGTAFAILGVALLIILTGYLIIYNIFQISVIRDIRFYGLLKTIGTTGAQIKSIIRRQVMWLLLMGIPAGLILGYVIGCKLVPVIMSSTSYRGNYEITPSPIIFLGSTLFAIFTVIVSTAKPQRIAAKVSPIEAVRYTDNSNIKNRRNAGRERRKGANIQRMAAANLGRNRKRTALVLLSISLSLVVFNSIYTVSIGFDMDKFLSKFVDMDFLVAHADYFNYRYGGPYNAVSEEFIEAVKEQPGFLEGGRYYCNSMGTPEVFKAEEPKNYVPTMGLDNRDSAGYLFTDVIGVEDELLQQLDVLEGEIDIKKLKSGEYILEGVQMDDNGKPIEGSSHYQIGDTVILHNYRGTGELMEENEFCTWEYKVMAKVAIRTYTNSTGRFIGFSNFYIPAEIYKKMVAVPGVMNYSFNVKDGMEEEMEEFLKNYTENVDPMMGYRSKDLYVKEFENLQSIVLIVGGALSFVIGMIGILNFINSMLTSIFTRR
;
A
#
# COMPACT_ATOMS: atom_id res chain seq x y z
N MET A 1 21.11 -10.62 61.01
CA MET A 1 22.00 -10.15 59.91
C MET A 1 21.62 -8.72 59.58
N PHE A 2 22.42 -7.72 59.96
CA PHE A 2 22.08 -6.30 59.73
C PHE A 2 22.07 -5.96 58.24
N LYS A 3 20.98 -5.38 57.73
CA LYS A 3 20.87 -4.87 56.38
C LYS A 3 21.70 -3.56 56.25
N VAL A 4 22.99 -3.68 55.97
CA VAL A 4 23.86 -2.53 55.73
C VAL A 4 23.49 -1.91 54.38
N LYS A 5 22.80 -0.79 54.39
CA LYS A 5 22.41 0.01 53.20
C LYS A 5 23.55 0.94 52.75
N ASN A 6 24.68 0.41 52.31
CA ASN A 6 25.79 1.25 51.83
C ASN A 6 25.75 1.39 50.29
N LYS A 7 24.71 2.01 49.78
CA LYS A 7 24.49 2.21 48.34
C LYS A 7 25.67 2.99 47.66
N LYS A 8 26.21 3.98 48.32
CA LYS A 8 27.30 4.81 47.80
C LYS A 8 28.58 4.03 47.50
N THR A 9 28.95 3.10 48.41
CA THR A 9 30.13 2.21 48.22
C THR A 9 29.89 1.19 47.11
N ILE A 10 28.69 0.61 47.01
CA ILE A 10 28.32 -0.30 45.92
C ILE A 10 28.40 0.39 44.58
N TYR A 11 27.94 1.63 44.48
CA TYR A 11 27.98 2.41 43.24
C TYR A 11 29.41 2.76 42.85
N ARG A 12 30.26 3.22 43.78
CA ARG A 12 31.67 3.49 43.51
C ARG A 12 32.40 2.22 43.03
N LEU A 13 32.12 1.08 43.62
CA LEU A 13 32.73 -0.19 43.23
C LEU A 13 32.28 -0.62 41.83
N SER A 14 30.98 -0.44 41.51
CA SER A 14 30.45 -0.70 40.18
C SER A 14 31.13 0.15 39.13
N ASP A 15 31.27 1.47 39.37
CA ASP A 15 31.85 2.41 38.41
C ASP A 15 33.36 2.16 38.19
N LYS A 16 34.12 1.79 39.24
CA LYS A 16 35.53 1.38 39.12
C LYS A 16 35.68 0.09 38.30
N ASN A 17 34.83 -0.94 38.56
CA ASN A 17 34.85 -2.18 37.80
C ASN A 17 34.42 -1.97 36.34
N PHE A 18 33.48 -1.07 36.09
CA PHE A 18 33.06 -0.69 34.73
C PHE A 18 34.24 -0.06 33.97
N ARG A 19 34.94 0.90 34.52
CA ARG A 19 36.10 1.55 33.88
C ARG A 19 37.26 0.60 33.61
N ALA A 20 37.47 -0.42 34.45
CA ALA A 20 38.52 -1.43 34.28
C ALA A 20 38.24 -2.37 33.07
N GLY A 21 36.99 -2.55 32.70
CA GLY A 21 36.55 -3.49 31.64
C GLY A 21 36.39 -2.87 30.27
N LYS A 22 37.24 -1.98 29.76
CA LYS A 22 37.03 -1.19 28.50
C LYS A 22 36.66 -2.04 27.30
N ILE A 23 37.43 -3.04 26.92
CA ILE A 23 37.19 -3.89 25.73
C ILE A 23 35.84 -4.61 25.85
N ARG A 24 35.51 -5.17 26.99
CA ARG A 24 34.23 -5.84 27.27
C ARG A 24 33.05 -4.88 27.11
N ASN A 25 33.18 -3.70 27.69
CA ASN A 25 32.11 -2.71 27.67
C ASN A 25 31.91 -2.18 26.25
N SER A 26 32.96 -1.96 25.48
CA SER A 26 32.86 -1.59 24.05
C SER A 26 32.07 -2.62 23.24
N ILE A 27 32.40 -3.92 23.40
CA ILE A 27 31.65 -5.00 22.73
C ILE A 27 30.17 -5.00 23.15
N ALA A 28 29.90 -4.80 24.45
CA ALA A 28 28.53 -4.76 24.96
C ALA A 28 27.76 -3.50 24.45
N VAL A 29 28.43 -2.35 24.38
CA VAL A 29 27.84 -1.12 23.80
C VAL A 29 27.54 -1.32 22.33
N ILE A 30 28.47 -1.85 21.55
CA ILE A 30 28.25 -2.15 20.11
C ILE A 30 27.05 -3.08 19.92
N ALA A 31 26.91 -4.13 20.75
CA ALA A 31 25.78 -5.04 20.66
C ALA A 31 24.44 -4.34 20.98
N ILE A 32 24.45 -3.45 21.98
CA ILE A 32 23.24 -2.66 22.31
C ILE A 32 22.94 -1.66 21.20
N ILE A 33 23.97 -1.00 20.63
CA ILE A 33 23.81 -0.11 19.46
C ILE A 33 23.16 -0.88 18.32
N LEU A 34 23.70 -2.03 17.91
CA LEU A 34 23.17 -2.83 16.80
C LEU A 34 21.73 -3.28 17.06
N THR A 35 21.42 -3.70 18.28
CA THR A 35 20.05 -4.06 18.65
C THR A 35 19.10 -2.86 18.57
N SER A 36 19.53 -1.69 19.07
CA SER A 36 18.74 -0.46 19.01
C SER A 36 18.60 0.06 17.57
N VAL A 37 19.66 -0.02 16.74
CA VAL A 37 19.62 0.31 15.31
C VAL A 37 18.57 -0.53 14.61
N LEU A 38 18.57 -1.85 14.86
CA LEU A 38 17.63 -2.76 14.23
C LEU A 38 16.17 -2.39 14.54
N PHE A 39 15.86 -2.17 15.83
CA PHE A 39 14.50 -1.76 16.23
C PHE A 39 14.14 -0.40 15.66
N THR A 40 15.03 0.59 15.77
CA THR A 40 14.71 1.94 15.33
C THR A 40 14.58 2.02 13.82
N ALA A 41 15.48 1.39 13.06
CA ALA A 41 15.38 1.35 11.60
C ALA A 41 14.07 0.66 11.15
N LEU A 42 13.73 -0.49 11.76
CA LEU A 42 12.50 -1.20 11.43
C LEU A 42 11.25 -0.37 11.73
N PHE A 43 11.18 0.25 12.94
CA PHE A 43 10.04 1.11 13.29
C PHE A 43 9.97 2.37 12.40
N THR A 44 11.10 2.94 12.02
CA THR A 44 11.16 4.09 11.11
C THR A 44 10.68 3.71 9.72
N ILE A 45 11.14 2.57 9.19
CA ILE A 45 10.70 2.06 7.88
C ILE A 45 9.20 1.77 7.91
N ALA A 46 8.73 1.01 8.92
CA ALA A 46 7.31 0.66 9.02
C ALA A 46 6.42 1.92 9.16
N SER A 47 6.80 2.86 10.03
CA SER A 47 6.05 4.11 10.21
C SER A 47 6.09 4.98 8.95
N GLY A 48 7.26 5.10 8.30
CA GLY A 48 7.41 5.86 7.06
C GLY A 48 6.60 5.26 5.90
N MET A 49 6.59 3.94 5.76
CA MET A 49 5.75 3.27 4.76
C MET A 49 4.26 3.50 5.03
N VAL A 50 3.81 3.29 6.26
CA VAL A 50 2.39 3.49 6.63
C VAL A 50 1.99 4.95 6.39
N GLU A 51 2.82 5.92 6.79
CA GLU A 51 2.55 7.35 6.60
C GLU A 51 2.43 7.71 5.11
N ASN A 52 3.37 7.24 4.27
CA ASN A 52 3.34 7.54 2.84
C ASN A 52 2.20 6.82 2.12
N ILE A 53 1.92 5.54 2.44
CA ILE A 53 0.76 4.81 1.90
C ILE A 53 -0.53 5.52 2.31
N GLN A 54 -0.66 5.94 3.56
CA GLN A 54 -1.84 6.67 4.02
C GLN A 54 -2.01 8.00 3.27
N LYS A 55 -0.94 8.77 3.08
CA LYS A 55 -0.98 10.02 2.29
C LYS A 55 -1.38 9.76 0.84
N GLN A 56 -0.86 8.72 0.22
CA GLN A 56 -1.27 8.32 -1.12
C GLN A 56 -2.75 7.96 -1.18
N THR A 57 -3.21 7.18 -0.22
CA THR A 57 -4.60 6.77 -0.11
C THR A 57 -5.54 7.96 0.10
N MET A 58 -5.14 8.94 0.93
CA MET A 58 -5.87 10.20 1.11
C MET A 58 -6.00 10.98 -0.19
N ARG A 59 -4.92 11.05 -0.98
CA ARG A 59 -4.94 11.69 -2.30
C ARG A 59 -5.84 10.95 -3.28
N GLN A 60 -5.78 9.62 -3.31
CA GLN A 60 -6.70 8.80 -4.12
C GLN A 60 -8.17 8.97 -3.70
N ALA A 61 -8.42 9.22 -2.42
CA ALA A 61 -9.74 9.50 -1.89
C ALA A 61 -10.19 10.96 -2.11
N GLY A 62 -9.35 11.80 -2.71
CA GLY A 62 -9.64 13.19 -3.05
C GLY A 62 -9.38 14.20 -1.93
N GLY A 63 -8.75 13.82 -0.81
CA GLY A 63 -8.40 14.76 0.26
C GLY A 63 -8.15 14.14 1.63
N ASP A 64 -7.68 14.95 2.57
CA ASP A 64 -7.36 14.57 3.96
C ASP A 64 -8.57 14.66 4.91
N GLY A 65 -9.79 14.83 4.40
CA GLY A 65 -11.00 14.78 5.24
C GLY A 65 -11.23 13.36 5.78
N MET A 66 -11.60 13.22 7.06
CA MET A 66 -11.99 11.93 7.66
C MET A 66 -13.31 11.41 7.11
N ALA A 67 -14.17 12.31 6.67
CA ALA A 67 -15.41 12.02 5.95
C ALA A 67 -15.70 13.14 4.96
N VAL A 68 -16.62 12.89 4.03
CA VAL A 68 -17.09 13.87 3.04
C VAL A 68 -18.61 13.84 2.97
N LEU A 69 -19.21 15.03 2.90
CA LEU A 69 -20.59 15.24 2.45
C LEU A 69 -20.52 15.68 1.00
N LYS A 70 -21.35 15.10 0.14
CA LYS A 70 -21.37 15.41 -1.29
C LYS A 70 -22.72 15.98 -1.72
N TYR A 71 -22.65 16.88 -2.68
CA TYR A 71 -23.79 17.45 -3.43
C TYR A 71 -24.82 18.18 -2.55
N ILE A 72 -24.37 18.62 -1.36
CA ILE A 72 -25.26 19.29 -0.40
C ILE A 72 -25.57 20.72 -0.82
N THR A 73 -26.70 21.23 -0.31
CA THR A 73 -27.13 22.62 -0.45
C THR A 73 -26.49 23.52 0.60
N GLU A 74 -26.60 24.84 0.41
CA GLU A 74 -26.14 25.81 1.39
C GLU A 74 -26.82 25.63 2.76
N GLU A 75 -28.14 25.36 2.77
CA GLU A 75 -28.91 25.13 4.00
C GLU A 75 -28.43 23.87 4.74
N GLU A 76 -28.22 22.79 4.01
CA GLU A 76 -27.70 21.53 4.55
C GLU A 76 -26.30 21.74 5.15
N TYR A 77 -25.43 22.46 4.44
CA TYR A 77 -24.09 22.80 4.95
C TYR A 77 -24.15 23.59 6.26
N GLN A 78 -24.96 24.68 6.32
CA GLN A 78 -25.05 25.50 7.52
C GLN A 78 -25.62 24.72 8.71
N ASN A 79 -26.55 23.80 8.46
CA ASN A 79 -27.09 22.93 9.48
C ASN A 79 -26.03 21.95 10.02
N MET A 80 -25.23 21.33 9.15
CA MET A 80 -24.19 20.36 9.53
C MET A 80 -23.01 21.01 10.26
N LYS A 81 -22.60 22.21 9.81
CA LYS A 81 -21.43 22.92 10.32
C LYS A 81 -21.39 23.10 11.82
N THR A 82 -22.54 23.24 12.46
CA THR A 82 -22.65 23.50 13.92
C THR A 82 -22.72 22.23 14.76
N HIS A 83 -22.50 21.04 14.17
CA HIS A 83 -22.62 19.80 14.93
C HIS A 83 -21.41 19.59 15.87
N PRO A 84 -21.61 19.23 17.16
CA PRO A 84 -20.53 19.17 18.16
C PRO A 84 -19.47 18.08 17.91
N LEU A 85 -19.76 17.03 17.14
CA LEU A 85 -18.81 16.01 16.76
C LEU A 85 -17.83 16.50 15.70
N ILE A 86 -18.17 17.54 14.95
CA ILE A 86 -17.34 18.10 13.90
C ILE A 86 -16.32 19.05 14.54
N LYS A 87 -15.06 18.79 14.29
CA LYS A 87 -13.93 19.65 14.66
C LYS A 87 -13.73 20.79 13.65
N GLU A 88 -13.68 20.42 12.37
CA GLU A 88 -13.51 21.31 11.23
C GLU A 88 -14.35 20.77 10.07
N ILE A 89 -14.93 21.65 9.27
CA ILE A 89 -15.65 21.31 8.05
C ILE A 89 -15.31 22.31 6.96
N SER A 90 -15.01 21.82 5.76
CA SER A 90 -14.69 22.69 4.63
C SER A 90 -15.94 23.12 3.87
N TYR A 91 -15.82 24.24 3.16
CA TYR A 91 -16.77 24.72 2.20
C TYR A 91 -16.18 24.72 0.80
N ASN A 92 -16.50 23.71 0.00
CA ASN A 92 -16.01 23.58 -1.37
C ASN A 92 -17.22 23.61 -2.30
N ARG A 93 -17.41 24.71 -3.04
CA ARG A 93 -18.49 24.84 -4.02
C ARG A 93 -17.98 24.55 -5.42
N MET A 94 -18.60 23.60 -6.08
CA MET A 94 -18.34 23.28 -7.48
C MET A 94 -18.84 24.42 -8.37
N ILE A 95 -17.99 24.95 -9.20
CA ILE A 95 -18.35 25.94 -10.23
C ILE A 95 -18.63 25.20 -11.54
N CYS A 96 -17.73 24.31 -11.91
CA CYS A 96 -17.79 23.55 -13.13
C CYS A 96 -17.04 22.23 -12.92
N ASP A 97 -17.63 21.13 -13.33
CA ASP A 97 -17.05 19.79 -13.32
C ASP A 97 -16.52 19.36 -14.70
N GLU A 98 -16.76 20.17 -15.75
CA GLU A 98 -16.34 19.85 -17.10
C GLU A 98 -15.73 21.07 -17.80
N ILE A 99 -14.40 21.08 -17.88
CA ILE A 99 -13.64 22.09 -18.63
C ILE A 99 -13.35 21.53 -20.02
N LYS A 100 -13.74 22.29 -21.06
CA LYS A 100 -13.70 21.88 -22.48
C LYS A 100 -12.40 22.25 -23.20
N ASN A 101 -11.41 22.80 -22.52
CA ASN A 101 -10.11 23.07 -23.12
C ASN A 101 -9.49 21.78 -23.67
N GLU A 102 -9.14 21.72 -24.93
CA GLU A 102 -8.60 20.53 -25.60
C GLU A 102 -7.34 19.98 -24.92
N GLU A 103 -6.51 20.87 -24.37
CA GLU A 103 -5.28 20.53 -23.67
C GLU A 103 -5.52 19.77 -22.36
N LEU A 104 -6.72 19.85 -21.78
CA LEU A 104 -7.08 19.18 -20.52
C LEU A 104 -7.84 17.87 -20.73
N LEU A 105 -8.07 17.42 -21.96
CA LEU A 105 -8.85 16.21 -22.25
C LEU A 105 -8.32 14.94 -21.58
N LYS A 106 -6.99 14.80 -21.40
CA LYS A 106 -6.37 13.66 -20.69
C LYS A 106 -6.34 13.82 -19.16
N ARG A 107 -6.60 15.01 -18.66
CA ARG A 107 -6.57 15.32 -17.23
C ARG A 107 -7.76 16.18 -16.91
N HIS A 108 -8.88 15.51 -16.61
CA HIS A 108 -10.17 16.14 -16.34
C HIS A 108 -10.06 17.43 -15.52
N GLY A 109 -10.65 18.51 -16.02
CA GLY A 109 -10.58 19.82 -15.40
C GLY A 109 -11.81 20.14 -14.58
N GLU A 110 -11.61 20.55 -13.33
CA GLU A 110 -12.66 20.96 -12.39
C GLU A 110 -12.35 22.34 -11.82
N LEU A 111 -13.35 23.19 -11.71
CA LEU A 111 -13.23 24.51 -11.09
C LEU A 111 -14.07 24.58 -9.81
N TYR A 112 -13.43 24.94 -8.70
CA TYR A 112 -14.06 25.10 -7.39
C TYR A 112 -13.83 26.48 -6.81
N TYR A 113 -14.71 26.87 -5.90
CA TYR A 113 -14.36 27.73 -4.77
C TYR A 113 -14.12 26.86 -3.53
N MET A 114 -13.01 27.06 -2.85
CA MET A 114 -12.67 26.37 -1.60
C MET A 114 -12.31 27.38 -0.52
N ASP A 115 -12.83 27.16 0.70
CA ASP A 115 -12.38 27.89 1.86
C ASP A 115 -10.98 27.44 2.34
N ASP A 116 -10.42 28.09 3.35
CA ASP A 116 -9.08 27.75 3.86
C ASP A 116 -8.96 26.31 4.33
N VAL A 117 -10.02 25.76 4.90
CA VAL A 117 -10.07 24.35 5.33
C VAL A 117 -10.09 23.43 4.11
N GLY A 118 -10.87 23.76 3.09
CA GLY A 118 -10.95 23.02 1.84
C GLY A 118 -9.63 22.98 1.09
N ILE A 119 -8.98 24.13 0.93
CA ILE A 119 -7.65 24.24 0.29
C ILE A 119 -6.62 23.36 1.01
N LYS A 120 -6.58 23.40 2.34
CA LYS A 120 -5.67 22.60 3.16
C LYS A 120 -5.95 21.11 3.03
N LEU A 121 -7.20 20.69 3.22
CA LEU A 121 -7.57 19.28 3.18
C LEU A 121 -7.56 18.70 1.75
N GLY A 122 -7.72 19.53 0.72
CA GLY A 122 -7.62 19.18 -0.68
C GLY A 122 -6.19 19.19 -1.24
N PHE A 123 -5.18 19.49 -0.41
CA PHE A 123 -3.76 19.59 -0.83
C PHE A 123 -3.50 20.67 -1.91
N CYS A 124 -4.28 21.75 -1.91
CA CYS A 124 -4.20 22.84 -2.89
C CYS A 124 -3.55 24.12 -2.31
N GLU A 125 -2.75 24.02 -1.25
CA GLU A 125 -2.06 25.18 -0.70
C GLU A 125 -1.03 25.72 -1.69
N PRO A 126 -1.05 27.02 -2.05
CA PRO A 126 -0.12 27.57 -3.02
C PRO A 126 1.31 27.53 -2.49
N VAL A 127 2.23 27.02 -3.34
CA VAL A 127 3.67 27.04 -3.09
C VAL A 127 4.24 28.40 -3.47
N GLU A 128 3.67 29.05 -4.48
CA GLU A 128 4.04 30.40 -4.90
C GLU A 128 2.80 31.22 -5.21
N GLY A 129 2.88 32.53 -4.96
CA GLY A 129 1.74 33.42 -5.08
C GLY A 129 0.85 33.41 -3.83
N ARG A 130 -0.45 33.60 -4.03
CA ARG A 130 -1.48 33.64 -2.97
C ARG A 130 -2.78 33.02 -3.43
N LYS A 131 -3.68 32.81 -2.48
CA LYS A 131 -5.05 32.38 -2.77
C LYS A 131 -5.81 33.46 -3.55
N PRO A 132 -6.76 33.08 -4.42
CA PRO A 132 -7.58 34.03 -5.18
C PRO A 132 -8.46 34.88 -4.26
N GLU A 133 -8.51 36.19 -4.50
CA GLU A 133 -9.34 37.16 -3.74
C GLU A 133 -10.31 37.90 -4.67
N ALA A 134 -9.84 38.35 -5.85
CA ALA A 134 -10.67 39.03 -6.83
C ALA A 134 -11.50 38.03 -7.67
N ALA A 135 -12.63 38.48 -8.20
CA ALA A 135 -13.54 37.59 -8.95
C ALA A 135 -12.91 36.98 -10.21
N ASN A 136 -11.95 37.64 -10.82
CA ASN A 136 -11.23 37.12 -12.00
C ASN A 136 -9.93 36.38 -11.65
N GLU A 137 -9.68 36.06 -10.38
CA GLU A 137 -8.47 35.34 -9.99
C GLU A 137 -8.70 33.84 -9.89
N ILE A 138 -7.63 33.08 -10.24
CA ILE A 138 -7.60 31.63 -10.18
C ILE A 138 -6.23 31.14 -9.68
N MET A 139 -6.21 30.01 -9.04
CA MET A 139 -5.00 29.24 -8.78
C MET A 139 -5.18 27.78 -9.23
N THR A 140 -4.09 27.14 -9.62
CA THR A 140 -4.10 25.74 -10.09
C THR A 140 -2.75 25.08 -9.87
N ASP A 141 -2.59 23.80 -10.23
CA ASP A 141 -1.32 23.11 -10.16
C ASP A 141 -0.42 23.36 -11.40
N LEU A 142 0.90 23.17 -11.21
CA LEU A 142 1.91 23.36 -12.26
C LEU A 142 1.67 22.49 -13.50
N LYS A 143 1.14 21.27 -13.35
CA LYS A 143 0.89 20.39 -14.49
C LYS A 143 -0.25 20.91 -15.35
N THR A 144 -1.27 21.46 -14.73
CA THR A 144 -2.39 22.13 -15.43
C THR A 144 -1.88 23.32 -16.24
N LEU A 145 -1.02 24.17 -15.68
CA LEU A 145 -0.42 25.29 -16.38
C LEU A 145 0.44 24.81 -17.58
N GLN A 146 1.24 23.74 -17.38
CA GLN A 146 2.03 23.15 -18.46
C GLN A 146 1.15 22.60 -19.60
N LEU A 147 0.04 21.93 -19.27
CA LEU A 147 -0.89 21.43 -20.28
C LEU A 147 -1.53 22.58 -21.06
N LEU A 148 -1.93 23.65 -20.40
CA LEU A 148 -2.51 24.85 -21.02
C LEU A 148 -1.46 25.72 -21.75
N ASN A 149 -0.18 25.32 -21.78
CA ASN A 149 0.95 26.08 -22.32
C ASN A 149 1.08 27.49 -21.72
N ILE A 150 0.79 27.62 -20.41
CA ILE A 150 0.88 28.86 -19.65
C ILE A 150 2.14 28.84 -18.79
N GLU A 151 3.00 29.87 -18.91
CA GLU A 151 4.14 30.00 -18.01
C GLU A 151 3.67 30.30 -16.58
N PRO A 152 4.27 29.67 -15.53
CA PRO A 152 3.87 29.88 -14.15
C PRO A 152 4.33 31.26 -13.63
N GLU A 153 3.73 32.32 -14.12
CA GLU A 153 3.95 33.70 -13.68
C GLU A 153 2.68 34.29 -13.08
N ILE A 154 2.80 34.92 -11.91
CA ILE A 154 1.67 35.59 -11.25
C ILE A 154 1.19 36.73 -12.14
N GLY A 155 -0.10 36.72 -12.47
CA GLY A 155 -0.72 37.66 -13.39
C GLY A 155 -0.90 37.15 -14.82
N ALA A 156 -0.43 35.92 -15.12
CA ALA A 156 -0.70 35.28 -16.40
C ALA A 156 -2.21 35.08 -16.63
N THR A 157 -2.64 35.21 -17.88
CA THR A 157 -4.06 34.99 -18.25
C THR A 157 -4.31 33.50 -18.45
N VAL A 158 -5.35 32.98 -17.80
CA VAL A 158 -5.83 31.60 -17.95
C VAL A 158 -7.24 31.65 -18.54
N GLN A 159 -7.39 31.25 -19.79
CA GLN A 159 -8.70 31.18 -20.43
C GLN A 159 -9.30 29.79 -20.25
N LEU A 160 -10.52 29.70 -19.73
CA LEU A 160 -11.24 28.46 -19.50
C LEU A 160 -12.56 28.46 -20.25
N THR A 161 -12.82 27.40 -20.97
CA THR A 161 -14.12 27.08 -21.57
C THR A 161 -14.79 26.02 -20.68
N MET A 162 -15.90 26.37 -20.07
CA MET A 162 -16.56 25.64 -18.98
C MET A 162 -17.99 25.29 -19.32
N MET A 163 -18.46 24.14 -18.85
CA MET A 163 -19.89 23.80 -18.88
C MET A 163 -20.57 24.20 -17.58
N VAL A 164 -21.43 25.20 -17.62
CA VAL A 164 -22.21 25.68 -16.47
C VAL A 164 -23.70 25.42 -16.74
N HIS A 165 -24.33 24.51 -16.01
CA HIS A 165 -25.70 24.02 -16.26
C HIS A 165 -25.98 23.71 -17.75
N GLY A 166 -25.07 22.94 -18.37
CA GLY A 166 -25.21 22.52 -19.78
C GLY A 166 -25.00 23.65 -20.80
N LYS A 167 -24.55 24.83 -20.39
CA LYS A 167 -24.18 25.92 -21.28
C LYS A 167 -22.67 26.11 -21.29
N GLU A 168 -22.11 26.21 -22.49
CA GLU A 168 -20.70 26.50 -22.67
C GLU A 168 -20.44 28.00 -22.45
N VAL A 169 -19.50 28.31 -21.57
CA VAL A 169 -19.11 29.66 -21.18
C VAL A 169 -17.60 29.77 -21.18
N THR A 170 -17.04 30.74 -21.90
CA THR A 170 -15.59 31.03 -21.88
C THR A 170 -15.33 32.25 -21.03
N ARG A 171 -14.36 32.13 -20.09
CA ARG A 171 -13.95 33.19 -19.18
C ARG A 171 -12.44 33.29 -19.06
N ASP A 172 -11.96 34.51 -18.91
CA ASP A 172 -10.56 34.84 -18.69
C ASP A 172 -10.31 35.05 -17.21
N PHE A 173 -9.33 34.35 -16.66
CA PHE A 173 -8.87 34.48 -15.29
C PHE A 173 -7.42 34.97 -15.24
N VAL A 174 -7.03 35.49 -14.08
CA VAL A 174 -5.67 35.93 -13.77
C VAL A 174 -5.06 34.98 -12.76
N LEU A 175 -3.91 34.40 -13.06
CA LEU A 175 -3.22 33.47 -12.15
C LEU A 175 -2.74 34.19 -10.91
N SER A 176 -3.22 33.79 -9.72
CA SER A 176 -2.86 34.35 -8.43
C SER A 176 -1.85 33.52 -7.63
N GLY A 177 -1.74 32.25 -7.97
CA GLY A 177 -0.83 31.30 -7.32
C GLY A 177 -0.92 29.92 -7.93
N TRP A 178 0.04 29.06 -7.55
CA TRP A 178 0.03 27.65 -7.98
C TRP A 178 0.67 26.75 -6.90
N TRP A 179 0.37 25.44 -7.02
CA TRP A 179 0.98 24.39 -6.21
C TRP A 179 1.61 23.31 -7.09
N GLU A 180 2.43 22.44 -6.48
CA GLU A 180 3.01 21.28 -7.16
C GLU A 180 1.92 20.27 -7.51
N ALA A 181 1.92 19.79 -8.75
CA ALA A 181 0.96 18.78 -9.19
C ALA A 181 1.12 17.48 -8.38
N ASP A 182 0.02 16.96 -7.89
CA ASP A 182 0.04 15.66 -7.24
C ASP A 182 0.06 14.54 -8.30
N PRO A 183 1.07 13.66 -8.29
CA PRO A 183 1.19 12.61 -9.31
C PRO A 183 0.14 11.49 -9.15
N VAL A 184 -0.54 11.42 -8.01
CA VAL A 184 -1.58 10.43 -7.73
C VAL A 184 -2.96 10.94 -8.15
N PHE A 185 -3.16 12.25 -8.05
CA PHE A 185 -4.41 12.92 -8.34
C PHE A 185 -4.42 13.41 -9.79
N ASN A 186 -5.00 12.61 -10.69
CA ASN A 186 -4.99 12.91 -12.12
C ASN A 186 -6.16 13.81 -12.55
N VAL A 187 -6.36 14.92 -11.82
CA VAL A 187 -7.39 15.94 -12.10
C VAL A 187 -6.73 17.32 -12.15
N SER A 188 -7.07 18.10 -13.14
CA SER A 188 -6.71 19.52 -13.26
C SER A 188 -7.64 20.34 -12.37
N MET A 189 -7.31 20.36 -11.07
CA MET A 189 -8.10 21.11 -10.10
C MET A 189 -7.74 22.60 -10.15
N MET A 190 -8.75 23.44 -10.27
CA MET A 190 -8.62 24.87 -10.26
C MET A 190 -9.47 25.47 -9.15
N VAL A 191 -8.96 26.51 -8.53
CA VAL A 191 -9.65 27.17 -7.40
C VAL A 191 -9.77 28.66 -7.70
N THR A 192 -10.99 29.17 -7.62
CA THR A 192 -11.31 30.59 -7.77
C THR A 192 -11.68 31.21 -6.41
N SER A 193 -11.98 32.51 -6.42
CA SER A 193 -12.27 33.30 -5.22
C SER A 193 -13.73 33.22 -4.78
N ARG A 194 -13.98 33.64 -3.53
CA ARG A 194 -15.33 33.86 -3.03
C ARG A 194 -16.05 34.99 -3.79
N ALA A 195 -15.32 36.02 -4.20
CA ALA A 195 -15.87 37.13 -4.96
C ALA A 195 -16.45 36.66 -6.30
N TYR A 196 -15.82 35.67 -6.95
CA TYR A 196 -16.39 35.03 -8.14
C TYR A 196 -17.74 34.39 -7.87
N VAL A 197 -17.87 33.63 -6.77
CA VAL A 197 -19.12 32.97 -6.40
C VAL A 197 -20.23 34.00 -6.12
N GLU A 198 -19.90 35.10 -5.44
CA GLU A 198 -20.84 36.16 -5.10
C GLU A 198 -21.30 36.91 -6.37
N GLU A 199 -20.43 37.14 -7.34
CA GLU A 199 -20.74 37.81 -8.61
C GLU A 199 -21.63 36.93 -9.53
N HIS A 200 -21.45 35.60 -9.48
CA HIS A 200 -22.15 34.65 -10.34
C HIS A 200 -23.15 33.78 -9.59
N ILE A 201 -23.65 34.23 -8.44
CA ILE A 201 -24.49 33.41 -7.55
C ILE A 201 -25.77 32.91 -8.25
N ASP A 202 -26.31 33.68 -9.16
CA ASP A 202 -27.52 33.33 -9.92
C ASP A 202 -27.28 32.19 -10.94
N GLU A 203 -26.04 31.97 -11.34
CA GLU A 203 -25.64 30.86 -12.23
C GLU A 203 -25.19 29.61 -11.44
N LEU A 204 -24.91 29.74 -10.15
CA LEU A 204 -24.33 28.69 -9.32
C LEU A 204 -25.34 28.09 -8.33
N TYR A 205 -26.62 27.96 -8.74
CA TYR A 205 -27.62 27.28 -7.91
C TYR A 205 -27.45 25.78 -7.93
N ASN A 206 -27.79 25.09 -6.84
CA ASN A 206 -27.70 23.65 -6.75
C ASN A 206 -29.02 23.02 -7.25
N SER A 207 -28.96 22.33 -8.38
CA SER A 207 -30.10 21.58 -8.97
C SER A 207 -29.89 20.06 -8.95
N TYR A 208 -28.84 19.55 -8.26
CA TYR A 208 -28.42 18.15 -8.32
C TYR A 208 -29.56 17.14 -8.07
N LYS A 209 -30.46 17.44 -7.13
CA LYS A 209 -31.60 16.56 -6.82
C LYS A 209 -32.63 16.47 -7.95
N SER A 210 -32.61 17.37 -8.93
CA SER A 210 -33.57 17.41 -10.05
C SER A 210 -32.96 16.97 -11.39
N ASP A 211 -31.73 17.35 -11.68
CA ASP A 211 -31.11 17.14 -12.99
C ASP A 211 -29.69 16.54 -12.93
N TYR A 212 -29.23 16.18 -11.73
CA TYR A 212 -27.88 15.64 -11.47
C TYR A 212 -26.74 16.57 -11.91
N SER A 213 -27.00 17.85 -12.14
CA SER A 213 -25.96 18.84 -12.43
C SER A 213 -25.06 19.06 -11.22
N LEU A 214 -23.76 19.00 -11.43
CA LEU A 214 -22.76 19.23 -10.38
C LEU A 214 -22.46 20.71 -10.17
N THR A 215 -22.94 21.60 -11.04
CA THR A 215 -22.79 23.04 -10.88
C THR A 215 -23.49 23.54 -9.60
N GLY A 216 -22.79 24.30 -8.80
CA GLY A 216 -23.35 24.93 -7.58
C GLY A 216 -23.47 23.99 -6.37
N VAL A 217 -23.18 22.70 -6.47
CA VAL A 217 -23.18 21.78 -5.34
C VAL A 217 -22.05 22.12 -4.34
N ILE A 218 -22.27 21.79 -3.09
CA ILE A 218 -21.24 21.92 -2.06
C ILE A 218 -20.75 20.52 -1.67
N ASN A 219 -19.44 20.34 -1.73
CA ASN A 219 -18.74 19.16 -1.22
C ASN A 219 -17.95 19.57 0.02
N SER A 220 -18.14 18.88 1.14
CA SER A 220 -17.52 19.29 2.41
C SER A 220 -16.70 18.18 3.01
N TYR A 221 -15.41 18.42 3.22
CA TYR A 221 -14.57 17.55 4.04
C TYR A 221 -14.89 17.78 5.52
N ILE A 222 -14.99 16.69 6.27
CA ILE A 222 -15.23 16.72 7.70
C ILE A 222 -14.01 16.16 8.43
N MET A 223 -13.54 16.91 9.44
CA MET A 223 -12.59 16.42 10.43
C MET A 223 -13.31 16.22 11.76
N PHE A 224 -13.21 15.03 12.33
CA PHE A 224 -13.65 14.72 13.68
C PHE A 224 -12.51 14.95 14.69
N TRP A 225 -12.81 14.87 15.98
CA TRP A 225 -11.82 15.04 17.05
C TRP A 225 -10.85 13.84 17.14
N ASP A 226 -11.25 12.65 16.69
CA ASP A 226 -10.45 11.43 16.63
C ASP A 226 -10.98 10.51 15.52
N THR A 227 -10.21 9.48 15.16
CA THR A 227 -10.48 8.55 14.06
C THR A 227 -11.29 7.31 14.48
N ILE A 228 -11.76 7.23 15.73
CA ILE A 228 -12.46 6.05 16.26
C ILE A 228 -13.94 6.12 15.86
N GLY A 229 -14.47 5.06 15.24
CA GLY A 229 -15.89 4.95 14.89
C GLY A 229 -16.35 6.04 13.92
N LEU A 230 -15.61 6.25 12.83
CA LEU A 230 -15.91 7.33 11.87
C LEU A 230 -17.28 7.16 11.23
N SER A 231 -17.68 5.93 10.87
CA SER A 231 -18.98 5.68 10.25
C SER A 231 -20.13 6.01 11.20
N GLU A 232 -20.03 5.57 12.47
CA GLU A 232 -21.04 5.86 13.50
C GLU A 232 -21.11 7.36 13.83
N LYS A 233 -19.97 8.06 13.81
CA LYS A 233 -19.97 9.53 14.00
C LYS A 233 -20.63 10.24 12.83
N LEU A 234 -20.33 9.82 11.61
CA LEU A 234 -20.94 10.38 10.40
C LEU A 234 -22.44 10.14 10.39
N ASP A 235 -22.88 8.91 10.70
CA ASP A 235 -24.30 8.57 10.80
C ASP A 235 -25.03 9.43 11.84
N ARG A 236 -24.40 9.66 12.98
CA ARG A 236 -24.95 10.53 14.02
C ARG A 236 -25.07 11.98 13.57
N VAL A 237 -24.03 12.51 12.91
CA VAL A 237 -24.03 13.89 12.38
C VAL A 237 -25.25 14.08 11.44
N ILE A 238 -25.49 13.13 10.56
CA ILE A 238 -26.56 13.19 9.56
C ILE A 238 -27.92 13.01 10.22
N THR A 239 -28.10 11.98 11.03
CA THR A 239 -29.40 11.64 11.62
C THR A 239 -29.83 12.60 12.72
N GLU A 240 -28.93 13.08 13.57
CA GLU A 240 -29.23 14.09 14.60
C GLU A 240 -29.64 15.46 14.00
N ARG A 241 -29.32 15.70 12.73
CA ARG A 241 -29.74 16.88 11.96
C ARG A 241 -30.99 16.64 11.12
N GLY A 242 -31.60 15.48 11.21
CA GLY A 242 -32.87 15.17 10.52
C GLY A 242 -32.72 14.71 9.09
N TYR A 243 -31.51 14.28 8.69
CA TYR A 243 -31.24 13.74 7.35
C TYR A 243 -31.05 12.21 7.37
N SER A 244 -30.96 11.60 6.19
CA SER A 244 -30.81 10.16 6.01
C SER A 244 -29.64 9.85 5.06
N ARG A 245 -28.96 8.72 5.30
CA ARG A 245 -28.02 8.13 4.34
C ARG A 245 -28.68 7.08 3.43
N ASN A 246 -29.98 6.82 3.61
CA ASN A 246 -30.71 5.96 2.68
C ASN A 246 -31.07 6.78 1.43
N SER A 247 -30.59 6.35 0.26
CA SER A 247 -30.81 7.01 -1.03
C SER A 247 -32.28 7.15 -1.42
N GLU A 248 -33.15 6.29 -0.89
CA GLU A 248 -34.60 6.36 -1.15
C GLU A 248 -35.32 7.41 -0.29
N ALA A 249 -34.65 7.96 0.72
CA ALA A 249 -35.29 8.93 1.60
C ALA A 249 -35.30 10.33 0.97
N PRO A 250 -36.41 11.10 1.08
CA PRO A 250 -36.49 12.44 0.49
C PRO A 250 -35.51 13.45 1.08
N ASN A 251 -35.00 13.17 2.30
CA ASN A 251 -33.99 13.95 3.00
C ASN A 251 -32.60 13.29 2.93
N TYR A 252 -32.31 12.53 1.88
CA TYR A 252 -31.04 11.88 1.65
C TYR A 252 -29.89 12.87 1.50
N ILE A 253 -28.76 12.56 2.15
CA ILE A 253 -27.46 13.21 1.94
C ILE A 253 -26.42 12.13 1.61
N GLU A 254 -25.74 12.30 0.50
CA GLU A 254 -24.62 11.45 0.17
C GLU A 254 -23.42 11.81 1.06
N ALA A 255 -22.95 10.81 1.81
CA ALA A 255 -21.86 10.98 2.74
C ALA A 255 -21.04 9.70 2.85
N ASN A 256 -19.73 9.85 2.77
CA ASN A 256 -18.80 8.74 2.81
C ASN A 256 -17.68 9.01 3.82
N THR A 257 -17.24 7.95 4.51
CA THR A 257 -16.01 8.00 5.31
C THR A 257 -14.81 7.78 4.42
N ASN A 258 -13.74 8.49 4.69
CA ASN A 258 -12.50 8.31 3.96
C ASN A 258 -11.84 6.98 4.38
N TRP A 259 -11.77 6.07 3.43
CA TRP A 259 -11.22 4.73 3.64
C TRP A 259 -9.72 4.73 4.04
N SER A 260 -8.98 5.80 3.76
CA SER A 260 -7.59 5.97 4.20
C SER A 260 -7.43 5.96 5.73
N TYR A 261 -8.47 6.36 6.45
CA TYR A 261 -8.53 6.31 7.91
C TYR A 261 -9.10 5.00 8.45
N MET A 262 -9.77 4.21 7.60
CA MET A 262 -10.42 2.95 7.99
C MET A 262 -9.55 1.72 7.75
N SER A 263 -8.48 1.84 6.99
CA SER A 263 -7.68 0.74 6.44
C SER A 263 -6.78 0.00 7.44
N ALA A 264 -6.92 0.21 8.73
CA ALA A 264 -6.09 -0.46 9.73
C ALA A 264 -6.69 -1.76 10.31
N THR A 265 -7.58 -2.44 9.61
CA THR A 265 -7.90 -3.83 9.97
C THR A 265 -6.77 -4.74 9.48
N ILE A 266 -5.73 -4.86 10.31
CA ILE A 266 -4.68 -5.85 10.07
C ILE A 266 -5.34 -7.23 10.18
N ASP A 267 -5.38 -7.97 9.08
CA ASP A 267 -5.85 -9.35 9.09
C ASP A 267 -5.00 -10.22 10.04
N ALA A 268 -5.57 -11.32 10.51
CA ALA A 268 -4.90 -12.18 11.48
C ALA A 268 -3.56 -12.74 10.96
N GLY A 269 -3.45 -13.03 9.65
CA GLY A 269 -2.24 -13.55 9.04
C GLY A 269 -1.11 -12.51 9.06
N THR A 270 -1.39 -11.29 8.65
CA THR A 270 -0.46 -10.16 8.70
C THR A 270 -0.05 -9.83 10.14
N ALA A 271 -0.99 -9.87 11.10
CA ALA A 271 -0.68 -9.67 12.52
C ALA A 271 0.28 -10.74 13.06
N PHE A 272 0.06 -12.01 12.71
CA PHE A 272 0.98 -13.11 13.07
C PHE A 272 2.34 -12.97 12.40
N ALA A 273 2.41 -12.53 11.17
CA ALA A 273 3.69 -12.28 10.46
C ALA A 273 4.49 -11.17 11.15
N ILE A 274 3.88 -10.04 11.47
CA ILE A 274 4.50 -8.92 12.19
C ILE A 274 4.99 -9.38 13.58
N LEU A 275 4.16 -10.12 14.31
CA LEU A 275 4.53 -10.67 15.62
C LEU A 275 5.72 -11.64 15.50
N GLY A 276 5.72 -12.48 14.47
CA GLY A 276 6.81 -13.43 14.19
C GLY A 276 8.14 -12.72 13.95
N VAL A 277 8.15 -11.69 13.11
CA VAL A 277 9.35 -10.86 12.85
C VAL A 277 9.81 -10.16 14.13
N ALA A 278 8.90 -9.55 14.90
CA ALA A 278 9.23 -8.89 16.16
C ALA A 278 9.86 -9.87 17.18
N LEU A 279 9.28 -11.06 17.35
CA LEU A 279 9.83 -12.10 18.20
C LEU A 279 11.22 -12.57 17.76
N LEU A 280 11.44 -12.70 16.45
CA LEU A 280 12.73 -13.08 15.88
C LEU A 280 13.80 -12.03 16.19
N ILE A 281 13.48 -10.74 16.06
CA ILE A 281 14.40 -9.64 16.38
C ILE A 281 14.71 -9.62 17.89
N ILE A 282 13.69 -9.78 18.75
CA ILE A 282 13.87 -9.87 20.20
C ILE A 282 14.77 -11.07 20.55
N LEU A 283 14.53 -12.22 19.96
CA LEU A 283 15.33 -13.43 20.18
C LEU A 283 16.79 -13.22 19.78
N THR A 284 17.02 -12.60 18.65
CA THR A 284 18.37 -12.30 18.14
C THR A 284 19.10 -11.35 19.07
N GLY A 285 18.48 -10.24 19.46
CA GLY A 285 19.03 -9.28 20.42
C GLY A 285 19.29 -9.92 21.80
N TYR A 286 18.34 -10.77 22.26
CA TYR A 286 18.49 -11.54 23.48
C TYR A 286 19.73 -12.44 23.45
N LEU A 287 19.91 -13.21 22.38
CA LEU A 287 21.03 -14.16 22.27
C LEU A 287 22.39 -13.48 22.35
N ILE A 288 22.54 -12.31 21.71
CA ILE A 288 23.78 -11.55 21.75
C ILE A 288 24.08 -11.05 23.15
N ILE A 289 23.16 -10.27 23.67
CA ILE A 289 23.33 -9.57 24.94
C ILE A 289 23.50 -10.60 26.07
N TYR A 290 22.71 -11.68 26.04
CA TYR A 290 22.86 -12.79 26.96
C TYR A 290 24.26 -13.43 26.89
N ASN A 291 24.77 -13.70 25.68
CA ASN A 291 26.09 -14.31 25.50
C ASN A 291 27.23 -13.40 26.03
N ILE A 292 27.20 -12.10 25.72
CA ILE A 292 28.16 -11.13 26.19
C ILE A 292 28.16 -11.03 27.72
N PHE A 293 26.96 -10.91 28.32
CA PHE A 293 26.85 -10.83 29.78
C PHE A 293 27.20 -12.14 30.49
N GLN A 294 26.85 -13.29 29.92
CA GLN A 294 27.22 -14.58 30.48
C GLN A 294 28.76 -14.73 30.55
N ILE A 295 29.44 -14.36 29.47
CA ILE A 295 30.91 -14.39 29.43
C ILE A 295 31.49 -13.39 30.42
N SER A 296 30.96 -12.18 30.46
CA SER A 296 31.40 -11.13 31.39
C SER A 296 31.28 -11.60 32.85
N VAL A 297 30.15 -12.15 33.22
CA VAL A 297 29.89 -12.62 34.58
C VAL A 297 30.78 -13.80 34.94
N ILE A 298 30.99 -14.77 34.04
CA ILE A 298 31.88 -15.91 34.29
C ILE A 298 33.33 -15.43 34.55
N ARG A 299 33.83 -14.46 33.79
CA ARG A 299 35.17 -13.90 34.00
C ARG A 299 35.28 -13.18 35.35
N ASP A 300 34.27 -12.43 35.72
CA ASP A 300 34.25 -11.65 36.97
C ASP A 300 33.79 -12.49 38.18
N ILE A 301 33.54 -13.78 38.01
CA ILE A 301 32.99 -14.65 39.08
C ILE A 301 33.93 -14.73 40.32
N ARG A 302 35.25 -14.75 40.10
CA ARG A 302 36.26 -14.71 41.17
C ARG A 302 36.17 -13.40 41.96
N PHE A 303 36.03 -12.26 41.25
CA PHE A 303 35.81 -10.95 41.87
C PHE A 303 34.54 -10.90 42.71
N TYR A 304 33.42 -11.43 42.18
CA TYR A 304 32.18 -11.53 42.98
C TYR A 304 32.27 -12.47 44.15
N GLY A 305 33.04 -13.57 44.04
CA GLY A 305 33.34 -14.47 45.13
C GLY A 305 34.16 -13.80 46.25
N LEU A 306 35.21 -13.03 45.90
CA LEU A 306 35.97 -12.24 46.87
C LEU A 306 35.11 -11.18 47.57
N LEU A 307 34.19 -10.52 46.84
CA LEU A 307 33.23 -9.60 47.47
C LEU A 307 32.36 -10.29 48.49
N LYS A 308 31.95 -11.56 48.26
CA LYS A 308 31.17 -12.34 49.22
C LYS A 308 31.96 -12.74 50.45
N THR A 309 33.29 -12.97 50.38
CA THR A 309 34.11 -13.25 51.54
C THR A 309 34.12 -12.09 52.53
N ILE A 310 34.05 -10.85 52.05
CA ILE A 310 33.99 -9.62 52.84
C ILE A 310 32.54 -9.25 53.23
N GLY A 311 31.55 -10.16 53.03
CA GLY A 311 30.17 -10.02 53.48
C GLY A 311 29.19 -9.40 52.48
N THR A 312 29.51 -9.23 51.18
CA THR A 312 28.60 -8.70 50.17
C THR A 312 27.46 -9.70 49.89
N THR A 313 26.21 -9.23 49.94
CA THR A 313 25.04 -10.03 49.65
C THR A 313 24.79 -10.25 48.18
N GLY A 314 24.08 -11.33 47.80
CA GLY A 314 23.66 -11.57 46.44
C GLY A 314 22.81 -10.44 45.78
N ALA A 315 22.04 -9.73 46.62
CA ALA A 315 21.25 -8.56 46.19
C ALA A 315 22.16 -7.38 45.83
N GLN A 316 23.25 -7.16 46.57
CA GLN A 316 24.23 -6.11 46.30
C GLN A 316 25.03 -6.42 45.02
N ILE A 317 25.38 -7.66 44.77
CA ILE A 317 26.04 -8.10 43.50
C ILE A 317 25.11 -7.84 42.29
N LYS A 318 23.79 -8.18 42.41
CA LYS A 318 22.82 -7.83 41.37
C LYS A 318 22.74 -6.32 41.13
N SER A 319 22.82 -5.51 42.20
CA SER A 319 22.83 -4.04 42.09
C SER A 319 24.06 -3.51 41.35
N ILE A 320 25.25 -4.08 41.60
CA ILE A 320 26.50 -3.75 40.86
C ILE A 320 26.29 -4.00 39.37
N ILE A 321 25.83 -5.18 38.98
CA ILE A 321 25.63 -5.56 37.58
C ILE A 321 24.55 -4.70 36.94
N ARG A 322 23.42 -4.44 37.61
CA ARG A 322 22.36 -3.57 37.07
C ARG A 322 22.86 -2.16 36.78
N ARG A 323 23.72 -1.61 37.65
CA ARG A 323 24.29 -0.28 37.42
C ARG A 323 25.23 -0.26 36.20
N GLN A 324 26.01 -1.31 36.00
CA GLN A 324 26.84 -1.46 34.78
C GLN A 324 25.96 -1.55 33.52
N VAL A 325 24.86 -2.32 33.57
CA VAL A 325 23.88 -2.43 32.50
C VAL A 325 23.27 -1.06 32.18
N MET A 326 22.92 -0.27 33.21
CA MET A 326 22.39 1.09 33.00
C MET A 326 23.37 2.00 32.26
N TRP A 327 24.68 1.96 32.60
CA TRP A 327 25.69 2.72 31.87
C TRP A 327 25.81 2.29 30.41
N LEU A 328 25.74 0.98 30.14
CA LEU A 328 25.77 0.44 28.78
C LEU A 328 24.54 0.87 27.98
N LEU A 329 23.34 0.86 28.57
CA LEU A 329 22.11 1.34 27.96
C LEU A 329 22.19 2.84 27.64
N LEU A 330 22.68 3.65 28.62
CA LEU A 330 22.82 5.10 28.43
C LEU A 330 23.75 5.49 27.29
N MET A 331 24.77 4.66 27.02
CA MET A 331 25.70 4.87 25.91
C MET A 331 25.18 4.26 24.61
N GLY A 332 24.59 3.07 24.67
CA GLY A 332 24.23 2.29 23.48
C GLY A 332 22.91 2.73 22.84
N ILE A 333 21.87 3.02 23.64
CA ILE A 333 20.55 3.35 23.09
C ILE A 333 20.57 4.67 22.30
N PRO A 334 21.06 5.81 22.80
CA PRO A 334 21.03 7.06 22.03
C PRO A 334 21.78 6.95 20.69
N ALA A 335 22.95 6.33 20.69
CA ALA A 335 23.69 6.11 19.45
C ALA A 335 22.93 5.19 18.49
N GLY A 336 22.30 4.14 19.01
CA GLY A 336 21.50 3.22 18.22
C GLY A 336 20.22 3.87 17.65
N LEU A 337 19.56 4.73 18.40
CA LEU A 337 18.37 5.48 17.94
C LEU A 337 18.73 6.42 16.77
N ILE A 338 19.82 7.19 16.92
CA ILE A 338 20.26 8.13 15.87
C ILE A 338 20.63 7.37 14.59
N LEU A 339 21.50 6.36 14.70
CA LEU A 339 21.94 5.60 13.54
C LEU A 339 20.78 4.84 12.90
N GLY A 340 19.90 4.24 13.70
CA GLY A 340 18.74 3.50 13.21
C GLY A 340 17.73 4.42 12.49
N TYR A 341 17.49 5.60 13.02
CA TYR A 341 16.63 6.58 12.38
C TYR A 341 17.21 7.05 11.04
N VAL A 342 18.51 7.41 11.00
CA VAL A 342 19.19 7.82 9.75
C VAL A 342 19.13 6.71 8.68
N ILE A 343 19.36 5.45 9.09
CA ILE A 343 19.26 4.30 8.16
C ILE A 343 17.81 4.15 7.67
N GLY A 344 16.83 4.21 8.56
CA GLY A 344 15.42 4.14 8.19
C GLY A 344 15.01 5.24 7.21
N CYS A 345 15.38 6.50 7.49
CA CYS A 345 15.10 7.64 6.62
C CYS A 345 15.73 7.52 5.22
N LYS A 346 16.87 6.85 5.09
CA LYS A 346 17.49 6.60 3.78
C LYS A 346 16.88 5.42 3.04
N LEU A 347 16.38 4.41 3.76
CA LEU A 347 15.79 3.23 3.15
C LEU A 347 14.35 3.46 2.68
N VAL A 348 13.55 4.27 3.39
CA VAL A 348 12.15 4.53 3.01
C VAL A 348 12.02 5.08 1.59
N PRO A 349 12.76 6.12 1.15
CA PRO A 349 12.68 6.58 -0.24
C PRO A 349 13.04 5.49 -1.25
N VAL A 350 14.07 4.69 -0.96
CA VAL A 350 14.48 3.59 -1.85
C VAL A 350 13.39 2.53 -1.98
N ILE A 351 12.71 2.22 -0.87
CA ILE A 351 11.59 1.27 -0.86
C ILE A 351 10.39 1.87 -1.59
N MET A 352 10.05 3.12 -1.31
CA MET A 352 8.87 3.77 -1.89
C MET A 352 9.04 4.07 -3.38
N SER A 353 10.25 4.41 -3.85
CA SER A 353 10.54 4.62 -5.28
C SER A 353 10.39 3.37 -6.13
N SER A 354 10.45 2.20 -5.49
CA SER A 354 10.20 0.90 -6.14
C SER A 354 8.72 0.47 -6.06
N THR A 355 7.84 1.31 -5.58
CA THR A 355 6.38 1.11 -5.60
C THR A 355 5.76 2.01 -6.68
N SER A 356 4.49 1.81 -6.98
CA SER A 356 3.71 2.74 -7.83
C SER A 356 3.52 4.12 -7.18
N TYR A 357 4.13 4.36 -6.02
CA TYR A 357 4.06 5.63 -5.33
C TYR A 357 4.89 6.69 -6.06
N ARG A 358 4.20 7.71 -6.54
CA ARG A 358 4.83 8.90 -7.17
C ARG A 358 4.56 10.11 -6.27
N GLY A 359 5.58 10.61 -5.61
CA GLY A 359 5.46 11.81 -4.76
C GLY A 359 6.69 12.05 -3.90
N ASN A 360 6.72 13.17 -3.20
CA ASN A 360 7.76 13.48 -2.24
C ASN A 360 7.61 12.60 -1.00
N TYR A 361 8.66 11.86 -0.67
CA TYR A 361 8.67 10.97 0.49
C TYR A 361 8.94 11.79 1.76
N GLU A 362 7.94 11.91 2.58
CA GLU A 362 8.06 12.55 3.88
C GLU A 362 8.12 11.51 4.99
N ILE A 363 9.05 11.71 5.92
CA ILE A 363 9.18 10.89 7.12
C ILE A 363 9.13 11.83 8.31
N THR A 364 8.01 11.84 8.99
CA THR A 364 7.84 12.66 10.19
C THR A 364 8.51 11.99 11.38
N PRO A 365 9.44 12.66 12.09
CA PRO A 365 10.07 12.10 13.27
C PRO A 365 9.05 11.97 14.41
N SER A 366 8.38 10.80 14.48
CA SER A 366 7.39 10.52 15.52
C SER A 366 8.06 10.16 16.86
N PRO A 367 7.68 10.78 17.98
CA PRO A 367 8.16 10.38 19.31
C PRO A 367 7.88 8.91 19.64
N ILE A 368 6.84 8.32 19.03
CA ILE A 368 6.44 6.91 19.22
C ILE A 368 7.53 5.97 18.73
N ILE A 369 8.20 6.28 17.62
CA ILE A 369 9.31 5.48 17.07
C ILE A 369 10.44 5.39 18.11
N PHE A 370 10.85 6.53 18.67
CA PHE A 370 11.96 6.57 19.64
C PHE A 370 11.57 5.95 20.98
N LEU A 371 10.36 6.17 21.45
CA LEU A 371 9.85 5.59 22.70
C LEU A 371 9.70 4.06 22.57
N GLY A 372 9.07 3.59 21.48
CA GLY A 372 8.90 2.18 21.19
C GLY A 372 10.24 1.46 21.09
N SER A 373 11.17 1.97 20.26
CA SER A 373 12.51 1.40 20.12
C SER A 373 13.29 1.36 21.45
N THR A 374 13.19 2.42 22.24
CA THR A 374 13.82 2.48 23.56
C THR A 374 13.26 1.43 24.50
N LEU A 375 11.93 1.29 24.57
CA LEU A 375 11.28 0.29 25.43
C LEU A 375 11.66 -1.14 25.02
N PHE A 376 11.65 -1.44 23.71
CA PHE A 376 12.07 -2.75 23.20
C PHE A 376 13.55 -3.05 23.49
N ALA A 377 14.43 -2.07 23.29
CA ALA A 377 15.86 -2.23 23.61
C ALA A 377 16.08 -2.48 25.11
N ILE A 378 15.44 -1.69 25.97
CA ILE A 378 15.51 -1.86 27.44
C ILE A 378 14.98 -3.22 27.83
N PHE A 379 13.82 -3.62 27.34
CA PHE A 379 13.20 -4.92 27.61
C PHE A 379 14.14 -6.08 27.23
N THR A 380 14.68 -6.05 26.01
CA THR A 380 15.61 -7.06 25.50
C THR A 380 16.85 -7.17 26.40
N VAL A 381 17.44 -6.04 26.80
CA VAL A 381 18.64 -6.01 27.67
C VAL A 381 18.33 -6.53 29.07
N ILE A 382 17.19 -6.14 29.67
CA ILE A 382 16.79 -6.58 31.00
C ILE A 382 16.59 -8.10 31.03
N VAL A 383 15.86 -8.65 30.03
CA VAL A 383 15.60 -10.08 29.93
C VAL A 383 16.91 -10.86 29.72
N SER A 384 17.77 -10.37 28.82
CA SER A 384 19.06 -11.00 28.49
C SER A 384 20.01 -11.06 29.69
N THR A 385 20.02 -10.03 30.53
CA THR A 385 20.94 -9.92 31.67
C THR A 385 20.41 -10.60 32.94
N ALA A 386 19.13 -10.94 33.01
CA ALA A 386 18.49 -11.51 34.23
C ALA A 386 19.13 -12.85 34.69
N LYS A 387 19.41 -13.76 33.75
CA LYS A 387 20.00 -15.07 34.06
C LYS A 387 21.48 -14.95 34.47
N PRO A 388 22.38 -14.21 33.75
CA PRO A 388 23.73 -13.91 34.19
C PRO A 388 23.77 -13.28 35.59
N GLN A 389 22.93 -12.30 35.88
CA GLN A 389 22.84 -11.67 37.21
C GLN A 389 22.48 -12.67 38.31
N ARG A 390 21.57 -13.62 38.04
CA ARG A 390 21.22 -14.67 39.01
C ARG A 390 22.38 -15.62 39.25
N ILE A 391 23.16 -15.98 38.24
CA ILE A 391 24.33 -16.84 38.35
C ILE A 391 25.36 -16.15 39.24
N ALA A 392 25.75 -14.90 38.98
CA ALA A 392 26.71 -14.12 39.78
C ALA A 392 26.27 -14.01 41.26
N ALA A 393 24.96 -13.79 41.48
CA ALA A 393 24.43 -13.65 42.83
C ALA A 393 24.40 -14.96 43.65
N LYS A 394 24.35 -16.14 43.00
CA LYS A 394 24.25 -17.45 43.70
C LYS A 394 25.59 -18.10 43.97
N VAL A 395 26.64 -17.78 43.23
CA VAL A 395 27.97 -18.40 43.41
C VAL A 395 28.48 -18.22 44.84
N SER A 396 28.95 -19.31 45.47
CA SER A 396 29.58 -19.28 46.80
C SER A 396 31.03 -18.84 46.70
N PRO A 397 31.67 -18.29 47.78
CA PRO A 397 33.09 -17.93 47.80
C PRO A 397 34.02 -19.08 47.40
N ILE A 398 33.73 -20.27 47.90
CA ILE A 398 34.53 -21.49 47.65
C ILE A 398 34.39 -21.93 46.19
N GLU A 399 33.19 -21.91 45.66
CA GLU A 399 32.93 -22.19 44.24
C GLU A 399 33.63 -21.17 43.34
N ALA A 400 33.65 -19.88 43.71
CA ALA A 400 34.25 -18.81 42.91
C ALA A 400 35.77 -18.97 42.77
N VAL A 401 36.50 -19.40 43.83
CA VAL A 401 37.95 -19.66 43.80
C VAL A 401 38.24 -20.92 42.97
N ARG A 402 37.40 -21.93 43.04
CA ARG A 402 37.52 -23.20 42.28
C ARG A 402 36.82 -23.16 40.93
N TYR A 403 36.23 -22.04 40.58
CA TYR A 403 35.45 -21.96 39.34
C TYR A 403 36.38 -22.07 38.15
N THR A 404 36.43 -23.26 37.59
CA THR A 404 36.96 -23.52 36.24
C THR A 404 35.78 -23.78 35.35
N ASP A 405 35.82 -23.24 34.13
CA ASP A 405 34.74 -23.37 33.09
C ASP A 405 34.45 -24.86 32.74
N ASN A 406 35.06 -25.80 33.48
CA ASN A 406 35.11 -27.24 33.26
C ASN A 406 34.30 -28.06 34.29
N SER A 407 33.32 -27.50 34.97
CA SER A 407 32.56 -28.26 36.01
C SER A 407 31.74 -29.47 35.50
N ASN A 408 31.80 -29.82 34.22
CA ASN A 408 31.16 -30.97 33.59
C ASN A 408 32.12 -32.17 33.32
N ILE A 409 33.25 -32.29 34.03
CA ILE A 409 34.16 -33.46 33.87
C ILE A 409 33.69 -34.67 34.68
N LYS A 410 32.47 -34.76 35.08
CA LYS A 410 32.01 -35.94 35.88
C LYS A 410 31.80 -37.25 35.12
N ASN A 411 31.97 -37.30 33.78
CA ASN A 411 31.73 -38.53 32.99
C ASN A 411 32.79 -38.83 31.90
N ARG A 412 34.06 -38.65 32.17
CA ARG A 412 35.10 -39.09 31.21
C ARG A 412 36.03 -40.18 31.80
N ARG A 413 35.43 -41.26 32.37
CA ARG A 413 36.21 -42.50 32.69
C ARG A 413 36.48 -43.37 31.45
N ASN A 414 35.92 -43.13 30.28
CA ASN A 414 36.06 -43.98 29.09
C ASN A 414 36.89 -43.40 27.94
N ALA A 415 37.61 -42.30 28.14
CA ALA A 415 38.43 -41.67 27.07
C ALA A 415 39.88 -42.18 26.98
N GLY A 416 40.19 -43.30 27.63
CA GLY A 416 41.56 -43.83 27.75
C GLY A 416 42.06 -44.62 26.53
N ARG A 417 41.28 -44.90 25.50
CA ARG A 417 41.64 -45.86 24.45
C ARG A 417 41.88 -45.29 23.04
N GLU A 418 41.73 -43.98 22.79
CA GLU A 418 41.97 -43.39 21.46
C GLU A 418 43.24 -42.51 21.34
N ARG A 419 44.24 -42.75 22.13
CA ARG A 419 45.47 -41.94 22.19
C ARG A 419 46.50 -42.16 21.07
N ARG A 420 46.18 -42.87 19.98
CA ARG A 420 47.16 -43.28 18.95
C ARG A 420 46.99 -42.66 17.54
N LYS A 421 46.23 -41.64 17.36
CA LYS A 421 46.21 -40.91 16.07
C LYS A 421 46.65 -39.47 16.27
N GLY A 422 47.74 -39.07 15.58
CA GLY A 422 48.45 -37.79 15.72
C GLY A 422 47.57 -36.52 15.79
N ALA A 423 48.10 -35.47 16.37
CA ALA A 423 47.46 -34.16 16.56
C ALA A 423 47.19 -33.51 15.20
N ASN A 424 45.97 -33.70 14.66
CA ASN A 424 45.49 -33.01 13.47
C ASN A 424 44.79 -31.71 13.93
N ILE A 425 45.09 -30.58 13.27
CA ILE A 425 44.52 -29.25 13.55
C ILE A 425 42.98 -29.31 13.58
N GLN A 426 42.37 -30.05 12.66
CA GLN A 426 40.94 -30.22 12.62
C GLN A 426 40.36 -30.93 13.87
N ARG A 427 41.05 -31.94 14.40
CA ARG A 427 40.62 -32.60 15.65
C ARG A 427 40.81 -31.72 16.88
N MET A 428 41.86 -30.88 16.89
CA MET A 428 42.04 -29.89 17.96
C MET A 428 40.94 -28.84 17.90
N ALA A 429 40.60 -28.36 16.72
CA ALA A 429 39.46 -27.43 16.52
C ALA A 429 38.14 -28.04 16.98
N ALA A 430 37.79 -29.25 16.53
CA ALA A 430 36.59 -29.96 16.93
C ALA A 430 36.53 -30.24 18.45
N ALA A 431 37.66 -30.63 19.05
CA ALA A 431 37.75 -30.81 20.51
C ALA A 431 37.57 -29.51 21.29
N ASN A 432 38.04 -28.38 20.73
CA ASN A 432 37.83 -27.05 21.31
C ASN A 432 36.34 -26.60 21.23
N LEU A 433 35.69 -26.81 20.08
CA LEU A 433 34.27 -26.55 19.90
C LEU A 433 33.43 -27.46 20.82
N GLY A 434 33.79 -28.74 20.95
CA GLY A 434 33.08 -29.71 21.83
C GLY A 434 33.31 -29.46 23.34
N ARG A 435 34.29 -28.66 23.72
CA ARG A 435 34.64 -28.40 25.12
C ARG A 435 33.58 -27.51 25.81
N ASN A 436 32.98 -26.58 25.11
CA ASN A 436 31.95 -25.69 25.65
C ASN A 436 30.65 -25.72 24.78
N ARG A 437 30.03 -26.91 24.73
CA ARG A 437 28.91 -27.23 23.83
C ARG A 437 27.76 -26.18 23.87
N LYS A 438 27.42 -25.67 25.05
CA LYS A 438 26.35 -24.65 25.20
C LYS A 438 26.70 -23.34 24.48
N ARG A 439 27.93 -22.92 24.55
CA ARG A 439 28.42 -21.70 23.93
C ARG A 439 28.54 -21.85 22.41
N THR A 440 29.13 -22.96 21.98
CA THR A 440 29.21 -23.30 20.56
C THR A 440 27.79 -23.41 19.95
N ALA A 441 26.85 -24.04 20.64
CA ALA A 441 25.46 -24.13 20.20
C ALA A 441 24.78 -22.76 20.07
N LEU A 442 25.01 -21.82 21.01
CA LEU A 442 24.48 -20.45 20.91
C LEU A 442 25.02 -19.67 19.70
N VAL A 443 26.33 -19.81 19.41
CA VAL A 443 26.94 -19.18 18.25
C VAL A 443 26.41 -19.79 16.95
N LEU A 444 26.36 -21.13 16.87
CA LEU A 444 25.80 -21.82 15.72
C LEU A 444 24.34 -21.43 15.48
N LEU A 445 23.54 -21.39 16.55
CA LEU A 445 22.12 -21.02 16.46
C LEU A 445 21.94 -19.57 15.97
N SER A 446 22.80 -18.64 16.38
CA SER A 446 22.77 -17.25 15.92
C SER A 446 23.10 -17.13 14.41
N ILE A 447 24.13 -17.83 13.94
CA ILE A 447 24.52 -17.82 12.53
C ILE A 447 23.47 -18.57 11.67
N SER A 448 23.03 -19.75 12.14
CA SER A 448 21.97 -20.51 11.46
C SER A 448 20.69 -19.72 11.32
N LEU A 449 20.30 -18.97 12.37
CA LEU A 449 19.11 -18.12 12.33
C LEU A 449 19.21 -17.04 11.25
N SER A 450 20.38 -16.40 11.13
CA SER A 450 20.63 -15.43 10.05
C SER A 450 20.50 -16.05 8.67
N LEU A 451 21.08 -17.23 8.46
CA LEU A 451 20.99 -17.96 7.19
C LEU A 451 19.55 -18.40 6.87
N VAL A 452 18.82 -18.87 7.88
CA VAL A 452 17.39 -19.25 7.72
C VAL A 452 16.56 -18.04 7.32
N VAL A 453 16.74 -16.90 8.00
CA VAL A 453 16.01 -15.66 7.67
C VAL A 453 16.33 -15.20 6.25
N PHE A 454 17.61 -15.15 5.88
CA PHE A 454 18.02 -14.77 4.53
C PHE A 454 17.42 -15.72 3.47
N ASN A 455 17.54 -17.03 3.69
CA ASN A 455 17.00 -18.01 2.76
C ASN A 455 15.48 -17.95 2.66
N SER A 456 14.78 -17.71 3.79
CA SER A 456 13.32 -17.56 3.79
C SER A 456 12.89 -16.33 2.98
N ILE A 457 13.56 -15.18 3.14
CA ILE A 457 13.29 -13.96 2.40
C ILE A 457 13.56 -14.14 0.92
N TYR A 458 14.68 -14.77 0.58
CA TYR A 458 15.03 -15.09 -0.80
C TYR A 458 14.01 -16.00 -1.44
N THR A 459 13.58 -17.06 -0.72
CA THR A 459 12.54 -17.99 -1.20
C THR A 459 11.20 -17.30 -1.41
N VAL A 460 10.79 -16.42 -0.48
CA VAL A 460 9.57 -15.63 -0.63
C VAL A 460 9.68 -14.71 -1.84
N SER A 461 10.83 -14.03 -2.02
CA SER A 461 11.03 -13.10 -3.14
C SER A 461 10.97 -13.79 -4.51
N ILE A 462 11.55 -14.99 -4.65
CA ILE A 462 11.49 -15.77 -5.91
C ILE A 462 10.14 -16.47 -6.06
N GLY A 463 9.44 -16.74 -4.95
CA GLY A 463 8.15 -17.41 -4.97
C GLY A 463 6.99 -16.57 -5.51
N PHE A 464 7.21 -15.29 -5.80
CA PHE A 464 6.24 -14.47 -6.52
C PHE A 464 6.18 -14.90 -7.98
N ASP A 465 4.98 -15.20 -8.46
CA ASP A 465 4.72 -15.65 -9.82
C ASP A 465 4.40 -14.45 -10.72
N MET A 466 5.33 -14.12 -11.60
CA MET A 466 5.21 -13.00 -12.53
C MET A 466 4.06 -13.22 -13.52
N ASP A 467 3.92 -14.41 -14.07
CA ASP A 467 2.89 -14.70 -15.06
C ASP A 467 1.49 -14.55 -14.44
N LYS A 468 1.33 -15.04 -13.21
CA LYS A 468 0.09 -14.86 -12.45
C LYS A 468 -0.19 -13.40 -12.11
N PHE A 469 0.83 -12.57 -11.88
CA PHE A 469 0.68 -11.14 -11.66
C PHE A 469 0.25 -10.45 -12.96
N LEU A 470 0.97 -10.70 -14.05
CA LEU A 470 0.72 -10.08 -15.36
C LEU A 470 -0.66 -10.43 -15.91
N SER A 471 -1.10 -11.68 -15.76
CA SER A 471 -2.42 -12.13 -16.25
C SER A 471 -3.62 -11.36 -15.69
N LYS A 472 -3.44 -10.61 -14.60
CA LYS A 472 -4.48 -9.74 -14.04
C LYS A 472 -4.67 -8.45 -14.83
N PHE A 473 -3.61 -7.94 -15.47
CA PHE A 473 -3.55 -6.60 -16.04
C PHE A 473 -3.45 -6.56 -17.55
N VAL A 474 -2.81 -7.55 -18.16
CA VAL A 474 -2.56 -7.61 -19.60
C VAL A 474 -2.67 -9.05 -20.11
N ASP A 475 -3.17 -9.17 -21.33
CA ASP A 475 -3.23 -10.41 -22.10
C ASP A 475 -2.13 -10.49 -23.16
N MET A 476 -1.71 -9.33 -23.67
CA MET A 476 -0.73 -9.16 -24.74
C MET A 476 0.34 -8.14 -24.35
N ASP A 477 1.30 -7.89 -25.22
CA ASP A 477 2.42 -6.98 -24.93
C ASP A 477 1.98 -5.52 -24.78
N PHE A 478 0.95 -5.10 -25.55
CA PHE A 478 0.38 -3.77 -25.51
C PHE A 478 -1.14 -3.79 -25.49
N LEU A 479 -1.71 -2.81 -24.79
CA LEU A 479 -3.13 -2.50 -24.78
C LEU A 479 -3.29 -1.01 -25.08
N VAL A 480 -4.06 -0.66 -26.08
CA VAL A 480 -4.43 0.72 -26.41
C VAL A 480 -5.93 0.93 -26.20
N ALA A 481 -6.30 2.08 -25.66
CA ALA A 481 -7.68 2.47 -25.40
C ALA A 481 -7.79 3.99 -25.31
N HIS A 482 -9.02 4.49 -25.27
CA HIS A 482 -9.26 5.89 -24.94
C HIS A 482 -8.72 6.22 -23.53
N ALA A 483 -8.28 7.45 -23.29
CA ALA A 483 -7.70 7.87 -22.00
C ALA A 483 -8.65 7.63 -20.82
N ASP A 484 -9.95 7.80 -21.01
CA ASP A 484 -10.98 7.55 -19.98
C ASP A 484 -11.04 6.10 -19.53
N TYR A 485 -10.78 5.15 -20.42
CA TYR A 485 -10.69 3.74 -20.07
C TYR A 485 -9.66 3.48 -18.94
N PHE A 486 -8.54 4.20 -18.98
CA PHE A 486 -7.48 4.06 -17.98
C PHE A 486 -7.72 4.90 -16.71
N ASN A 487 -8.44 6.01 -16.82
CA ASN A 487 -8.58 6.99 -15.75
C ASN A 487 -9.92 6.89 -15.00
N TYR A 488 -11.01 6.72 -15.73
CA TYR A 488 -12.37 6.72 -15.19
C TYR A 488 -13.08 5.38 -15.42
N ARG A 489 -13.64 5.27 -16.60
CA ARG A 489 -14.29 4.09 -17.19
C ARG A 489 -14.47 4.35 -18.68
N TYR A 490 -14.60 3.29 -19.43
CA TYR A 490 -14.98 3.38 -20.81
C TYR A 490 -16.41 3.94 -20.96
N GLY A 491 -16.58 4.98 -21.75
CA GLY A 491 -17.86 5.69 -21.93
C GLY A 491 -18.72 5.19 -23.10
N GLY A 492 -18.39 4.02 -23.67
CA GLY A 492 -19.08 3.45 -24.82
C GLY A 492 -18.53 3.95 -26.16
N PRO A 493 -19.33 3.88 -27.24
CA PRO A 493 -18.87 4.17 -28.60
C PRO A 493 -18.25 5.56 -28.81
N TYR A 494 -18.59 6.53 -27.97
CA TYR A 494 -18.04 7.88 -28.05
C TYR A 494 -16.55 7.93 -27.62
N ASN A 495 -16.14 6.97 -26.80
CA ASN A 495 -14.78 6.84 -26.29
C ASN A 495 -14.11 5.58 -26.86
N ALA A 496 -14.49 5.19 -28.07
CA ALA A 496 -13.93 4.03 -28.75
C ALA A 496 -12.52 4.33 -29.27
N VAL A 497 -11.71 3.27 -29.34
CA VAL A 497 -10.42 3.33 -30.05
C VAL A 497 -10.72 3.57 -31.54
N SER A 498 -10.05 4.56 -32.13
CA SER A 498 -10.22 4.87 -33.55
C SER A 498 -9.64 3.76 -34.44
N GLU A 499 -10.30 3.46 -35.55
CA GLU A 499 -9.78 2.48 -36.51
C GLU A 499 -8.47 2.99 -37.15
N GLU A 500 -8.31 4.31 -37.30
CA GLU A 500 -7.08 4.93 -37.78
C GLU A 500 -5.89 4.61 -36.86
N PHE A 501 -6.10 4.61 -35.55
CA PHE A 501 -5.05 4.24 -34.60
C PHE A 501 -4.71 2.75 -34.68
N ILE A 502 -5.71 1.89 -34.76
CA ILE A 502 -5.50 0.45 -34.90
C ILE A 502 -4.74 0.11 -36.18
N GLU A 503 -5.09 0.72 -37.30
CA GLU A 503 -4.38 0.50 -38.56
C GLU A 503 -2.94 1.06 -38.50
N ALA A 504 -2.73 2.22 -37.88
CA ALA A 504 -1.40 2.78 -37.68
C ALA A 504 -0.50 1.85 -36.83
N VAL A 505 -1.06 1.17 -35.81
CA VAL A 505 -0.37 0.14 -35.03
C VAL A 505 -0.01 -1.08 -35.90
N LYS A 506 -0.95 -1.56 -36.71
CA LYS A 506 -0.74 -2.74 -37.56
C LYS A 506 0.31 -2.50 -38.65
N GLU A 507 0.46 -1.26 -39.10
CA GLU A 507 1.48 -0.87 -40.12
C GLU A 507 2.90 -0.87 -39.53
N GLN A 508 3.08 -0.94 -38.20
CA GLN A 508 4.41 -0.93 -37.61
C GLN A 508 5.17 -2.24 -37.89
N PRO A 509 6.48 -2.18 -38.21
CA PRO A 509 7.29 -3.35 -38.59
C PRO A 509 7.32 -4.47 -37.55
N GLY A 510 7.15 -4.10 -36.27
CA GLY A 510 7.14 -5.02 -35.14
C GLY A 510 5.80 -5.70 -34.86
N PHE A 511 4.71 -5.27 -35.46
CA PHE A 511 3.39 -5.84 -35.20
C PHE A 511 3.34 -7.34 -35.56
N LEU A 512 2.74 -8.16 -34.69
CA LEU A 512 2.61 -9.60 -34.87
C LEU A 512 1.13 -10.01 -35.03
N GLU A 513 0.33 -9.80 -34.03
CA GLU A 513 -1.09 -10.13 -33.98
C GLU A 513 -1.81 -9.27 -32.95
N GLY A 514 -3.12 -9.13 -33.05
CA GLY A 514 -3.92 -8.38 -32.07
C GLY A 514 -5.40 -8.51 -32.32
N GLY A 515 -6.20 -8.12 -31.33
CA GLY A 515 -7.65 -8.23 -31.38
C GLY A 515 -8.35 -7.14 -30.59
N ARG A 516 -9.63 -6.92 -30.92
CA ARG A 516 -10.50 -5.91 -30.32
C ARG A 516 -11.42 -6.52 -29.27
N TYR A 517 -11.61 -5.76 -28.16
CA TYR A 517 -12.72 -5.93 -27.26
C TYR A 517 -13.76 -4.84 -27.55
N TYR A 518 -15.00 -5.24 -27.77
CA TYR A 518 -16.13 -4.32 -28.02
C TYR A 518 -17.02 -4.27 -26.78
N CYS A 519 -17.46 -3.08 -26.39
CA CYS A 519 -18.40 -2.91 -25.29
C CYS A 519 -19.20 -1.60 -25.47
N ASN A 520 -20.47 -1.64 -25.09
CA ASN A 520 -21.28 -0.45 -24.87
C ASN A 520 -21.57 -0.39 -23.35
N SER A 521 -21.11 0.66 -22.69
CA SER A 521 -21.26 0.78 -21.23
C SER A 521 -22.56 1.47 -20.83
N MET A 522 -22.86 1.45 -19.51
CA MET A 522 -23.96 2.23 -18.95
C MET A 522 -23.87 3.72 -19.31
N GLY A 523 -25.01 4.32 -19.63
CA GLY A 523 -25.09 5.74 -20.02
C GLY A 523 -24.93 6.00 -21.51
N THR A 524 -24.70 4.96 -22.32
CA THR A 524 -24.75 5.07 -23.78
C THR A 524 -26.18 4.83 -24.31
N PRO A 525 -26.49 5.17 -25.60
CA PRO A 525 -27.81 4.91 -26.18
C PRO A 525 -28.23 3.44 -26.18
N GLU A 526 -27.29 2.51 -25.96
CA GLU A 526 -27.54 1.07 -25.93
C GLU A 526 -26.96 0.46 -24.64
N VAL A 527 -27.86 -0.08 -23.80
CA VAL A 527 -27.52 -0.68 -22.52
C VAL A 527 -28.07 -2.09 -22.45
N PHE A 528 -27.25 -3.05 -22.04
CA PHE A 528 -27.68 -4.42 -21.82
C PHE A 528 -28.19 -4.63 -20.39
N LYS A 529 -29.26 -5.41 -20.27
CA LYS A 529 -29.80 -5.91 -19.00
C LYS A 529 -30.07 -7.40 -19.12
N ALA A 530 -29.85 -8.15 -18.06
CA ALA A 530 -30.16 -9.57 -17.99
C ALA A 530 -31.39 -9.82 -17.13
N GLU A 531 -32.22 -10.81 -17.49
CA GLU A 531 -33.26 -11.32 -16.59
C GLU A 531 -32.62 -11.93 -15.33
N GLU A 532 -33.27 -11.79 -14.19
CA GLU A 532 -32.82 -12.33 -12.92
C GLU A 532 -32.70 -13.86 -12.97
N PRO A 533 -31.52 -14.42 -12.70
CA PRO A 533 -31.36 -15.88 -12.63
C PRO A 533 -32.07 -16.46 -11.40
N LYS A 534 -32.50 -17.71 -11.47
CA LYS A 534 -33.26 -18.40 -10.42
C LYS A 534 -32.60 -18.38 -9.03
N ASN A 535 -31.30 -18.29 -8.97
CA ASN A 535 -30.50 -18.33 -7.73
C ASN A 535 -29.67 -17.05 -7.57
N TYR A 536 -30.25 -15.90 -7.90
CA TYR A 536 -29.54 -14.64 -7.76
C TYR A 536 -29.12 -14.38 -6.31
N VAL A 537 -27.86 -14.06 -6.11
CA VAL A 537 -27.28 -13.60 -4.85
C VAL A 537 -26.54 -12.29 -5.13
N PRO A 538 -26.83 -11.21 -4.39
CA PRO A 538 -26.11 -9.95 -4.56
C PRO A 538 -24.60 -10.11 -4.38
N THR A 539 -23.81 -9.64 -5.33
CA THR A 539 -22.34 -9.69 -5.26
C THR A 539 -21.84 -8.81 -4.12
N MET A 540 -21.15 -9.40 -3.13
CA MET A 540 -20.71 -8.68 -1.93
C MET A 540 -21.83 -7.92 -1.18
N GLY A 541 -23.08 -8.34 -1.33
CA GLY A 541 -24.23 -7.68 -0.72
C GLY A 541 -24.76 -6.44 -1.47
N LEU A 542 -24.20 -6.13 -2.64
CA LEU A 542 -24.64 -5.05 -3.51
C LEU A 542 -25.70 -5.57 -4.49
N ASP A 543 -26.92 -5.05 -4.37
CA ASP A 543 -28.01 -5.36 -5.30
C ASP A 543 -27.81 -4.61 -6.62
N ASN A 544 -27.80 -5.35 -7.70
CA ASN A 544 -27.47 -4.88 -9.05
C ASN A 544 -28.70 -4.76 -9.95
N ARG A 545 -29.88 -4.87 -9.36
CA ARG A 545 -31.16 -4.81 -10.09
C ARG A 545 -31.61 -3.36 -10.28
N ASP A 546 -32.21 -3.11 -11.42
CA ASP A 546 -32.97 -1.90 -11.62
C ASP A 546 -34.36 -1.98 -10.93
N SER A 547 -35.12 -0.91 -11.02
CA SER A 547 -36.51 -0.84 -10.44
C SER A 547 -37.48 -1.85 -11.05
N ALA A 548 -37.20 -2.40 -12.22
CA ALA A 548 -38.00 -3.41 -12.90
C ALA A 548 -37.53 -4.86 -12.58
N GLY A 549 -36.44 -5.02 -11.84
CA GLY A 549 -35.87 -6.31 -11.43
C GLY A 549 -34.90 -6.91 -12.43
N TYR A 550 -34.46 -6.18 -13.45
CA TYR A 550 -33.42 -6.61 -14.38
C TYR A 550 -32.01 -6.31 -13.82
N LEU A 551 -31.06 -7.22 -14.08
CA LEU A 551 -29.67 -7.02 -13.71
C LEU A 551 -28.94 -6.12 -14.70
N PHE A 552 -28.27 -5.09 -14.22
CA PHE A 552 -27.30 -4.36 -15.03
C PHE A 552 -26.18 -5.29 -15.47
N THR A 553 -25.86 -5.26 -16.76
CA THR A 553 -24.98 -6.24 -17.38
C THR A 553 -24.13 -5.60 -18.46
N ASP A 554 -22.83 -5.92 -18.48
CA ASP A 554 -21.97 -5.64 -19.62
C ASP A 554 -21.89 -6.89 -20.52
N VAL A 555 -22.10 -6.68 -21.82
CA VAL A 555 -21.84 -7.68 -22.84
C VAL A 555 -20.63 -7.25 -23.64
N ILE A 556 -19.63 -8.11 -23.70
CA ILE A 556 -18.33 -7.82 -24.29
C ILE A 556 -18.16 -8.70 -25.54
N GLY A 557 -18.06 -8.05 -26.70
CA GLY A 557 -17.73 -8.67 -27.95
C GLY A 557 -16.22 -8.87 -28.07
N VAL A 558 -15.78 -10.12 -28.32
CA VAL A 558 -14.35 -10.48 -28.32
C VAL A 558 -13.98 -11.05 -29.67
N GLU A 559 -12.88 -10.58 -30.28
CA GLU A 559 -12.35 -11.16 -31.53
C GLU A 559 -11.72 -12.52 -31.27
N ASP A 560 -11.63 -13.36 -32.29
CA ASP A 560 -11.30 -14.80 -32.18
C ASP A 560 -9.94 -15.05 -31.54
N GLU A 561 -8.98 -14.21 -31.85
CA GLU A 561 -7.61 -14.29 -31.33
C GLU A 561 -7.58 -14.18 -29.80
N LEU A 562 -8.48 -13.36 -29.24
CA LEU A 562 -8.57 -13.09 -27.80
C LEU A 562 -9.50 -14.08 -27.09
N LEU A 563 -10.51 -14.65 -27.77
CA LEU A 563 -11.43 -15.61 -27.17
C LEU A 563 -10.71 -16.85 -26.61
N GLN A 564 -9.63 -17.28 -27.25
CA GLN A 564 -8.84 -18.43 -26.80
C GLN A 564 -7.96 -18.12 -25.59
N GLN A 565 -7.71 -16.86 -25.31
CA GLN A 565 -6.84 -16.39 -24.23
C GLN A 565 -7.62 -16.11 -22.94
N LEU A 566 -8.96 -16.15 -22.98
CA LEU A 566 -9.79 -15.95 -21.79
C LEU A 566 -9.53 -17.06 -20.75
N ASP A 567 -9.35 -16.67 -19.51
CA ASP A 567 -9.12 -17.57 -18.37
C ASP A 567 -10.38 -18.38 -18.03
N VAL A 568 -10.44 -19.64 -18.47
CA VAL A 568 -11.56 -20.54 -18.21
C VAL A 568 -11.51 -21.07 -16.79
N LEU A 569 -12.56 -20.82 -16.01
CA LEU A 569 -12.75 -21.33 -14.65
C LEU A 569 -13.55 -22.63 -14.61
N GLU A 570 -14.58 -22.73 -15.45
CA GLU A 570 -15.49 -23.89 -15.53
C GLU A 570 -15.99 -24.04 -16.97
N GLY A 571 -16.12 -25.27 -17.46
CA GLY A 571 -16.55 -25.54 -18.83
C GLY A 571 -15.38 -25.55 -19.83
N GLU A 572 -15.69 -25.35 -21.10
CA GLU A 572 -14.73 -25.35 -22.22
C GLU A 572 -15.19 -24.37 -23.30
N ILE A 573 -14.27 -23.61 -23.88
CA ILE A 573 -14.59 -22.66 -24.96
C ILE A 573 -14.48 -23.40 -26.31
N ASP A 574 -15.62 -23.60 -26.98
CA ASP A 574 -15.70 -24.05 -28.36
C ASP A 574 -16.12 -22.87 -29.26
N ILE A 575 -15.15 -22.25 -29.93
CA ILE A 575 -15.36 -21.07 -30.77
C ILE A 575 -16.39 -21.34 -31.89
N LYS A 576 -16.42 -22.54 -32.45
CA LYS A 576 -17.40 -22.87 -33.52
C LYS A 576 -18.82 -22.86 -32.97
N LYS A 577 -19.04 -23.37 -31.78
CA LYS A 577 -20.34 -23.32 -31.11
C LYS A 577 -20.69 -21.91 -30.65
N LEU A 578 -19.72 -21.14 -30.12
CA LEU A 578 -19.97 -19.74 -29.78
C LEU A 578 -20.41 -18.93 -30.99
N LYS A 579 -19.80 -19.15 -32.16
CA LYS A 579 -20.17 -18.49 -33.42
C LYS A 579 -21.54 -18.90 -33.96
N SER A 580 -22.14 -19.96 -33.45
CA SER A 580 -23.54 -20.27 -33.81
C SER A 580 -24.54 -19.23 -33.33
N GLY A 581 -24.15 -18.44 -32.30
CA GLY A 581 -25.03 -17.46 -31.68
C GLY A 581 -26.03 -18.05 -30.69
N GLU A 582 -25.83 -19.32 -30.26
CA GLU A 582 -26.65 -20.00 -29.26
C GLU A 582 -26.01 -20.00 -27.87
N TYR A 583 -24.72 -19.65 -27.77
CA TYR A 583 -23.95 -19.77 -26.54
C TYR A 583 -23.28 -18.46 -26.15
N ILE A 584 -23.06 -18.30 -24.82
CA ILE A 584 -22.42 -17.16 -24.20
C ILE A 584 -21.47 -17.63 -23.08
N LEU A 585 -20.47 -16.82 -22.73
CA LEU A 585 -19.60 -17.06 -21.59
C LEU A 585 -19.99 -16.15 -20.44
N GLU A 586 -20.08 -16.68 -19.21
CA GLU A 586 -20.29 -15.90 -18.00
C GLU A 586 -18.97 -15.41 -17.43
N GLY A 587 -18.85 -14.12 -17.17
CA GLY A 587 -17.72 -13.53 -16.45
C GLY A 587 -17.89 -13.65 -14.94
N VAL A 588 -16.83 -14.11 -14.27
CA VAL A 588 -16.80 -14.29 -12.81
C VAL A 588 -15.72 -13.40 -12.22
N GLN A 589 -16.08 -12.61 -11.22
CA GLN A 589 -15.13 -11.74 -10.51
C GLN A 589 -14.24 -12.56 -9.56
N MET A 590 -12.97 -12.22 -9.53
CA MET A 590 -11.96 -12.91 -8.73
C MET A 590 -11.44 -12.01 -7.62
N ASP A 591 -11.21 -12.59 -6.45
CA ASP A 591 -10.50 -11.91 -5.36
C ASP A 591 -8.99 -11.80 -5.65
N ASP A 592 -8.25 -11.09 -4.78
CA ASP A 592 -6.79 -10.94 -4.91
C ASP A 592 -6.03 -12.28 -4.81
N ASN A 593 -6.64 -13.32 -4.24
CA ASN A 593 -6.06 -14.65 -4.13
C ASN A 593 -6.36 -15.53 -5.36
N GLY A 594 -7.12 -15.01 -6.33
CA GLY A 594 -7.55 -15.72 -7.52
C GLY A 594 -8.67 -16.72 -7.25
N LYS A 595 -9.54 -16.45 -6.26
CA LYS A 595 -10.76 -17.22 -6.02
C LYS A 595 -11.98 -16.42 -6.47
N PRO A 596 -13.02 -17.09 -6.98
CA PRO A 596 -14.29 -16.44 -7.29
C PRO A 596 -14.87 -15.70 -6.08
N ILE A 597 -15.28 -14.45 -6.28
CA ILE A 597 -16.00 -13.67 -5.28
C ILE A 597 -17.41 -14.26 -5.13
N GLU A 598 -17.86 -14.46 -3.88
CA GLU A 598 -19.17 -14.98 -3.59
C GLU A 598 -20.27 -14.06 -4.18
N GLY A 599 -21.22 -14.67 -4.90
CA GLY A 599 -22.28 -13.96 -5.59
C GLY A 599 -21.89 -13.35 -6.95
N SER A 600 -20.66 -13.55 -7.46
CA SER A 600 -20.25 -13.06 -8.78
C SER A 600 -20.55 -14.01 -9.94
N SER A 601 -20.91 -15.26 -9.67
CA SER A 601 -21.37 -16.24 -10.65
C SER A 601 -22.83 -16.59 -10.36
N HIS A 602 -23.69 -16.40 -11.33
CA HIS A 602 -25.14 -16.52 -11.15
C HIS A 602 -25.74 -17.70 -11.91
N TYR A 603 -25.04 -18.25 -12.89
CA TYR A 603 -25.53 -19.29 -13.78
C TYR A 603 -24.70 -20.57 -13.65
N GLN A 604 -25.32 -21.71 -14.04
CA GLN A 604 -24.61 -22.95 -14.25
C GLN A 604 -24.39 -23.18 -15.76
N ILE A 605 -23.42 -24.04 -16.10
CA ILE A 605 -23.18 -24.39 -17.49
C ILE A 605 -24.44 -25.06 -18.07
N GLY A 606 -24.92 -24.54 -19.20
CA GLY A 606 -26.16 -24.96 -19.86
C GLY A 606 -27.40 -24.16 -19.44
N ASP A 607 -27.32 -23.33 -18.41
CA ASP A 607 -28.42 -22.42 -18.05
C ASP A 607 -28.68 -21.42 -19.17
N THR A 608 -29.94 -20.98 -19.26
CA THR A 608 -30.36 -19.97 -20.22
C THR A 608 -30.20 -18.57 -19.63
N VAL A 609 -29.57 -17.69 -20.39
CA VAL A 609 -29.42 -16.26 -20.13
C VAL A 609 -30.29 -15.51 -21.13
N ILE A 610 -31.15 -14.62 -20.63
CA ILE A 610 -31.98 -13.75 -21.49
C ILE A 610 -31.43 -12.33 -21.32
N LEU A 611 -30.99 -11.75 -22.44
CA LEU A 611 -30.43 -10.39 -22.51
C LEU A 611 -31.40 -9.48 -23.26
N HIS A 612 -31.57 -8.29 -22.74
CA HIS A 612 -32.33 -7.22 -23.38
C HIS A 612 -31.39 -6.07 -23.73
N ASN A 613 -31.43 -5.62 -24.98
CA ASN A 613 -30.69 -4.43 -25.43
C ASN A 613 -31.68 -3.30 -25.68
N TYR A 614 -31.59 -2.23 -24.93
CA TYR A 614 -32.40 -1.03 -25.05
C TYR A 614 -31.78 -0.14 -26.14
N ARG A 615 -32.52 0.16 -27.19
CA ARG A 615 -32.11 1.08 -28.26
C ARG A 615 -32.88 2.39 -28.11
N GLY A 616 -32.18 3.51 -27.87
CA GLY A 616 -32.79 4.84 -27.80
C GLY A 616 -31.94 5.89 -27.10
N THR A 617 -32.44 7.09 -27.01
CA THR A 617 -31.70 8.30 -26.59
C THR A 617 -31.63 8.54 -25.08
N GLY A 618 -31.63 7.51 -24.25
CA GLY A 618 -31.36 7.64 -22.79
C GLY A 618 -32.52 8.08 -21.92
N GLU A 619 -33.70 8.38 -22.46
CA GLU A 619 -34.92 8.53 -21.68
C GLU A 619 -35.53 7.16 -21.39
N LEU A 620 -36.14 6.98 -20.22
CA LEU A 620 -36.83 5.75 -19.77
C LEU A 620 -37.70 5.21 -20.91
N MET A 621 -37.29 4.08 -21.48
CA MET A 621 -37.97 3.48 -22.63
C MET A 621 -39.22 2.73 -22.21
N GLU A 622 -40.27 2.82 -23.06
CA GLU A 622 -41.43 1.96 -22.95
C GLU A 622 -41.05 0.51 -23.30
N GLU A 623 -41.67 -0.46 -22.62
CA GLU A 623 -41.40 -1.91 -22.71
C GLU A 623 -41.39 -2.53 -24.12
N ASN A 624 -41.65 -1.78 -25.17
CA ASN A 624 -41.84 -2.25 -26.54
C ASN A 624 -40.65 -1.96 -27.48
N GLU A 625 -39.54 -1.38 -26.99
CA GLU A 625 -38.46 -0.91 -27.87
C GLU A 625 -37.14 -1.69 -27.72
N PHE A 626 -37.07 -2.78 -26.97
CA PHE A 626 -35.85 -3.56 -26.79
C PHE A 626 -35.82 -4.88 -27.59
N CYS A 627 -34.64 -5.26 -28.06
CA CYS A 627 -34.40 -6.57 -28.65
C CYS A 627 -34.02 -7.56 -27.55
N THR A 628 -34.63 -8.74 -27.60
CA THR A 628 -34.35 -9.85 -26.67
C THR A 628 -33.52 -10.90 -27.34
N TRP A 629 -32.52 -11.41 -26.62
CA TRP A 629 -31.61 -12.44 -27.06
C TRP A 629 -31.54 -13.56 -26.01
N GLU A 630 -31.58 -14.80 -26.46
CA GLU A 630 -31.51 -15.98 -25.60
C GLU A 630 -30.23 -16.77 -25.89
N TYR A 631 -29.43 -17.05 -24.83
CA TYR A 631 -28.17 -17.79 -24.92
C TYR A 631 -28.10 -18.88 -23.87
N LYS A 632 -27.27 -19.91 -24.12
CA LYS A 632 -26.87 -20.90 -23.12
C LYS A 632 -25.47 -20.64 -22.64
N VAL A 633 -25.24 -20.69 -21.34
CA VAL A 633 -23.91 -20.55 -20.76
C VAL A 633 -23.05 -21.75 -21.16
N MET A 634 -21.95 -21.50 -21.89
CA MET A 634 -21.01 -22.54 -22.34
C MET A 634 -19.88 -22.77 -21.34
N ALA A 635 -19.31 -21.68 -20.82
CA ALA A 635 -18.22 -21.70 -19.87
C ALA A 635 -18.27 -20.48 -18.97
N LYS A 636 -17.53 -20.53 -17.86
CA LYS A 636 -17.27 -19.40 -16.98
C LYS A 636 -15.82 -18.96 -17.13
N VAL A 637 -15.61 -17.67 -17.24
CA VAL A 637 -14.28 -17.06 -17.44
C VAL A 637 -14.01 -16.01 -16.38
N ALA A 638 -12.75 -15.86 -15.99
CA ALA A 638 -12.36 -14.85 -15.04
C ALA A 638 -12.44 -13.45 -15.67
N ILE A 639 -13.08 -12.49 -14.99
CA ILE A 639 -13.05 -11.09 -15.38
C ILE A 639 -11.65 -10.56 -15.05
N ARG A 640 -10.99 -9.97 -16.04
CA ARG A 640 -9.70 -9.30 -15.94
C ARG A 640 -9.85 -7.81 -16.18
N THR A 641 -8.86 -7.02 -15.77
CA THR A 641 -8.87 -5.56 -15.93
C THR A 641 -9.07 -5.15 -17.40
N TYR A 642 -8.43 -5.84 -18.34
CA TYR A 642 -8.52 -5.58 -19.77
C TYR A 642 -9.80 -6.09 -20.43
N THR A 643 -10.57 -6.95 -19.75
CA THR A 643 -11.85 -7.49 -20.27
C THR A 643 -13.06 -6.83 -19.61
N ASN A 644 -12.91 -5.69 -18.94
CA ASN A 644 -13.99 -5.03 -18.20
C ASN A 644 -14.06 -3.53 -18.58
N SER A 645 -15.26 -3.03 -18.81
CA SER A 645 -15.51 -1.63 -19.16
C SER A 645 -15.20 -0.63 -18.04
N THR A 646 -15.25 -1.08 -16.80
CA THR A 646 -15.15 -0.19 -15.63
C THR A 646 -13.83 -0.34 -14.87
N GLY A 647 -13.00 -1.34 -15.18
CA GLY A 647 -11.70 -1.59 -14.52
C GLY A 647 -11.71 -1.78 -13.00
N ARG A 648 -12.75 -1.31 -12.29
CA ARG A 648 -12.80 -1.24 -10.82
C ARG A 648 -14.16 -1.59 -10.21
N PHE A 649 -15.24 -1.73 -11.00
CA PHE A 649 -16.56 -1.85 -10.43
C PHE A 649 -16.92 -3.31 -10.10
N ILE A 650 -17.17 -3.58 -8.83
CA ILE A 650 -17.69 -4.84 -8.32
C ILE A 650 -19.21 -4.71 -8.35
N GLY A 651 -19.91 -5.55 -9.10
CA GLY A 651 -21.35 -5.58 -9.01
C GLY A 651 -22.11 -5.85 -10.33
N PHE A 652 -21.47 -5.69 -11.49
CA PHE A 652 -22.13 -6.00 -12.77
C PHE A 652 -21.90 -7.45 -13.17
N SER A 653 -22.94 -8.08 -13.75
CA SER A 653 -22.78 -9.34 -14.48
C SER A 653 -22.13 -9.06 -15.82
N ASN A 654 -21.06 -9.78 -16.16
CA ASN A 654 -20.38 -9.63 -17.44
C ASN A 654 -20.59 -10.88 -18.28
N PHE A 655 -20.84 -10.69 -19.56
CA PHE A 655 -20.91 -11.77 -20.52
C PHE A 655 -19.96 -11.53 -21.69
N TYR A 656 -19.39 -12.60 -22.20
CA TYR A 656 -18.48 -12.55 -23.36
C TYR A 656 -19.07 -13.33 -24.52
N ILE A 657 -19.00 -12.75 -25.72
CA ILE A 657 -19.58 -13.30 -26.94
C ILE A 657 -18.62 -12.99 -28.11
N PRO A 658 -18.61 -13.78 -29.21
CA PRO A 658 -17.84 -13.43 -30.39
C PRO A 658 -18.18 -12.05 -30.96
N ALA A 659 -17.19 -11.27 -31.37
CA ALA A 659 -17.36 -9.93 -31.89
C ALA A 659 -18.36 -9.86 -33.06
N GLU A 660 -18.41 -10.89 -33.93
CA GLU A 660 -19.35 -10.98 -35.04
C GLU A 660 -20.83 -11.05 -34.60
N ILE A 661 -21.08 -11.71 -33.45
CA ILE A 661 -22.42 -11.75 -32.86
C ILE A 661 -22.73 -10.42 -32.18
N TYR A 662 -21.80 -9.90 -31.39
CA TYR A 662 -21.93 -8.63 -30.70
C TYR A 662 -22.31 -7.48 -31.65
N LYS A 663 -21.61 -7.37 -32.80
CA LYS A 663 -21.87 -6.36 -33.83
C LYS A 663 -23.30 -6.42 -34.41
N LYS A 664 -24.00 -7.55 -34.30
CA LYS A 664 -25.40 -7.67 -34.72
C LYS A 664 -26.37 -7.24 -33.60
N MET A 665 -25.90 -7.22 -32.36
CA MET A 665 -26.72 -6.86 -31.21
C MET A 665 -26.80 -5.36 -30.97
N VAL A 666 -25.84 -4.59 -31.45
CA VAL A 666 -25.71 -3.14 -31.26
C VAL A 666 -25.72 -2.38 -32.57
N ALA A 667 -26.23 -1.16 -32.56
CA ALA A 667 -26.24 -0.30 -33.77
C ALA A 667 -24.85 0.30 -34.04
N VAL A 668 -24.15 0.71 -32.97
CA VAL A 668 -22.81 1.29 -33.07
C VAL A 668 -21.88 0.52 -32.13
N PRO A 669 -21.14 -0.47 -32.64
CA PRO A 669 -20.19 -1.21 -31.81
C PRO A 669 -18.98 -0.33 -31.47
N GLY A 670 -18.76 -0.07 -30.17
CA GLY A 670 -17.61 0.66 -29.69
C GLY A 670 -16.42 -0.26 -29.42
N VAL A 671 -15.25 0.04 -29.99
CA VAL A 671 -13.99 -0.66 -29.65
C VAL A 671 -13.53 -0.13 -28.31
N MET A 672 -13.73 -0.91 -27.26
CA MET A 672 -13.34 -0.54 -25.89
C MET A 672 -11.83 -0.45 -25.74
N ASN A 673 -11.13 -1.48 -26.19
CA ASN A 673 -9.68 -1.51 -26.27
C ASN A 673 -9.21 -2.44 -27.39
N TYR A 674 -7.94 -2.29 -27.76
CA TYR A 674 -7.25 -3.13 -28.71
C TYR A 674 -5.96 -3.65 -28.08
N SER A 675 -5.86 -4.97 -27.93
CA SER A 675 -4.68 -5.65 -27.39
C SER A 675 -3.89 -6.29 -28.52
N PHE A 676 -2.55 -6.24 -28.47
CA PHE A 676 -1.71 -6.80 -29.51
C PHE A 676 -0.31 -7.18 -29.03
N ASN A 677 0.29 -8.14 -29.73
CA ASN A 677 1.65 -8.60 -29.54
C ASN A 677 2.59 -8.01 -30.60
N VAL A 678 3.85 -7.88 -30.22
CA VAL A 678 4.94 -7.48 -31.09
C VAL A 678 6.00 -8.57 -31.19
N LYS A 679 6.87 -8.47 -32.18
CA LYS A 679 8.02 -9.38 -32.31
C LYS A 679 9.02 -9.12 -31.22
N ASP A 680 9.62 -10.18 -30.69
CA ASP A 680 10.66 -10.09 -29.64
C ASP A 680 11.75 -9.06 -30.01
N GLY A 681 12.00 -8.12 -29.11
CA GLY A 681 12.98 -7.05 -29.29
C GLY A 681 12.49 -5.80 -30.04
N MET A 682 11.20 -5.73 -30.40
CA MET A 682 10.56 -4.57 -31.02
C MET A 682 9.68 -3.77 -30.02
N GLU A 683 9.68 -4.17 -28.75
CA GLU A 683 8.84 -3.58 -27.70
C GLU A 683 9.18 -2.10 -27.48
N GLU A 684 10.46 -1.75 -27.42
CA GLU A 684 10.92 -0.37 -27.24
C GLU A 684 10.51 0.55 -28.41
N GLU A 685 10.67 0.05 -29.65
CA GLU A 685 10.33 0.80 -30.86
C GLU A 685 8.82 1.03 -30.98
N MET A 686 8.04 0.01 -30.63
CA MET A 686 6.57 0.12 -30.55
C MET A 686 6.14 1.09 -29.44
N GLU A 687 6.77 1.05 -28.28
CA GLU A 687 6.45 1.94 -27.18
C GLU A 687 6.74 3.42 -27.54
N GLU A 688 7.86 3.68 -28.24
CA GLU A 688 8.18 5.01 -28.76
C GLU A 688 7.14 5.49 -29.78
N PHE A 689 6.71 4.61 -30.70
CA PHE A 689 5.64 4.90 -31.65
C PHE A 689 4.33 5.25 -30.93
N LEU A 690 3.88 4.41 -29.98
CA LEU A 690 2.65 4.62 -29.24
C LEU A 690 2.69 5.91 -28.43
N LYS A 691 3.82 6.20 -27.80
CA LYS A 691 4.03 7.45 -27.07
C LYS A 691 3.89 8.65 -27.99
N ASN A 692 4.59 8.62 -29.13
CA ASN A 692 4.51 9.72 -30.11
C ASN A 692 3.09 9.88 -30.65
N TYR A 693 2.41 8.78 -30.97
CA TYR A 693 1.04 8.82 -31.50
C TYR A 693 0.07 9.43 -30.48
N THR A 694 0.12 8.94 -29.23
CA THR A 694 -0.79 9.40 -28.16
C THR A 694 -0.44 10.79 -27.62
N GLU A 695 0.76 11.31 -27.86
CA GLU A 695 1.12 12.68 -27.45
C GLU A 695 0.88 13.70 -28.56
N ASN A 696 1.09 13.33 -29.83
CA ASN A 696 1.15 14.31 -30.93
C ASN A 696 0.11 14.09 -32.03
N VAL A 697 -0.47 12.89 -32.19
CA VAL A 697 -1.43 12.57 -33.26
C VAL A 697 -2.85 12.48 -32.72
N ASP A 698 -3.08 11.64 -31.73
CA ASP A 698 -4.38 11.49 -31.07
C ASP A 698 -4.22 11.55 -29.56
N PRO A 699 -4.28 12.75 -28.97
CA PRO A 699 -4.16 12.95 -27.55
C PRO A 699 -5.24 12.29 -26.68
N MET A 700 -6.37 11.89 -27.27
CA MET A 700 -7.43 11.19 -26.54
C MET A 700 -7.11 9.72 -26.28
N MET A 701 -6.17 9.15 -27.02
CA MET A 701 -5.75 7.76 -26.87
C MET A 701 -4.63 7.62 -25.84
N GLY A 702 -4.60 6.46 -25.20
CA GLY A 702 -3.57 6.06 -24.27
C GLY A 702 -3.16 4.60 -24.49
N TYR A 703 -2.07 4.19 -23.87
CA TYR A 703 -1.62 2.82 -23.94
C TYR A 703 -1.11 2.30 -22.59
N ARG A 704 -1.00 0.99 -22.46
CA ARG A 704 -0.26 0.27 -21.42
C ARG A 704 0.63 -0.77 -22.08
N SER A 705 1.86 -0.91 -21.58
CA SER A 705 2.79 -1.96 -22.00
C SER A 705 2.91 -3.03 -20.91
N LYS A 706 3.11 -4.27 -21.30
CA LYS A 706 3.42 -5.39 -20.40
C LYS A 706 4.70 -5.10 -19.63
N ASP A 707 5.69 -4.46 -20.26
CA ASP A 707 6.96 -4.08 -19.65
C ASP A 707 6.79 -3.12 -18.45
N LEU A 708 5.78 -2.26 -18.47
CA LEU A 708 5.42 -1.41 -17.33
C LEU A 708 5.09 -2.26 -16.09
N TYR A 709 4.28 -3.29 -16.27
CA TYR A 709 3.88 -4.19 -15.18
C TYR A 709 5.01 -5.15 -14.77
N VAL A 710 5.85 -5.58 -15.71
CA VAL A 710 7.08 -6.35 -15.42
C VAL A 710 7.99 -5.53 -14.50
N LYS A 711 8.27 -4.28 -14.84
CA LYS A 711 9.07 -3.37 -14.01
C LYS A 711 8.44 -3.15 -12.63
N GLU A 712 7.13 -3.00 -12.55
CA GLU A 712 6.42 -2.87 -11.28
C GLU A 712 6.58 -4.12 -10.42
N PHE A 713 6.45 -5.31 -11.01
CA PHE A 713 6.66 -6.58 -10.32
C PHE A 713 8.11 -6.75 -9.83
N GLU A 714 9.10 -6.48 -10.68
CA GLU A 714 10.52 -6.53 -10.32
C GLU A 714 10.86 -5.55 -9.19
N ASN A 715 10.24 -4.37 -9.19
CA ASN A 715 10.38 -3.40 -8.13
C ASN A 715 9.83 -3.94 -6.80
N LEU A 716 8.64 -4.54 -6.79
CA LEU A 716 8.07 -5.19 -5.60
C LEU A 716 8.98 -6.30 -5.06
N GLN A 717 9.51 -7.13 -5.95
CA GLN A 717 10.47 -8.19 -5.59
C GLN A 717 11.76 -7.62 -4.99
N SER A 718 12.28 -6.54 -5.57
CA SER A 718 13.48 -5.84 -5.11
C SER A 718 13.29 -5.25 -3.71
N ILE A 719 12.11 -4.71 -3.37
CA ILE A 719 11.81 -4.21 -2.02
C ILE A 719 11.97 -5.32 -0.98
N VAL A 720 11.39 -6.49 -1.24
CA VAL A 720 11.46 -7.64 -0.35
C VAL A 720 12.92 -8.05 -0.13
N LEU A 721 13.74 -8.08 -1.20
CA LEU A 721 15.16 -8.40 -1.12
C LEU A 721 15.96 -7.34 -0.37
N ILE A 722 15.73 -6.05 -0.59
CA ILE A 722 16.46 -4.96 0.07
C ILE A 722 16.16 -4.94 1.57
N VAL A 723 14.88 -4.92 1.95
CA VAL A 723 14.46 -4.85 3.36
C VAL A 723 14.87 -6.11 4.11
N GLY A 724 14.59 -7.26 3.52
CA GLY A 724 14.91 -8.55 4.11
C GLY A 724 16.41 -8.83 4.15
N GLY A 725 17.15 -8.44 3.11
CA GLY A 725 18.60 -8.52 3.04
C GLY A 725 19.28 -7.66 4.11
N ALA A 726 18.82 -6.42 4.30
CA ALA A 726 19.30 -5.52 5.36
C ALA A 726 19.08 -6.13 6.76
N LEU A 727 17.88 -6.68 7.01
CA LEU A 727 17.56 -7.38 8.25
C LEU A 727 18.49 -8.58 8.47
N SER A 728 18.66 -9.42 7.46
CA SER A 728 19.52 -10.61 7.51
C SER A 728 20.98 -10.26 7.70
N PHE A 729 21.45 -9.18 7.05
CA PHE A 729 22.83 -8.68 7.23
C PHE A 729 23.09 -8.25 8.67
N VAL A 730 22.18 -7.50 9.30
CA VAL A 730 22.34 -7.09 10.70
C VAL A 730 22.33 -8.30 11.62
N ILE A 731 21.44 -9.28 11.41
CA ILE A 731 21.41 -10.53 12.18
C ILE A 731 22.72 -11.32 11.99
N GLY A 732 23.25 -11.34 10.77
CA GLY A 732 24.53 -11.98 10.45
C GLY A 732 25.72 -11.31 11.14
N MET A 733 25.80 -9.98 11.09
CA MET A 733 26.80 -9.21 11.84
C MET A 733 26.78 -9.51 13.33
N ILE A 734 25.60 -9.64 13.87
CA ILE A 734 25.34 -10.07 15.22
C ILE A 734 25.92 -11.47 15.51
N GLY A 735 25.69 -12.42 14.61
CA GLY A 735 26.25 -13.77 14.69
C GLY A 735 27.78 -13.76 14.69
N ILE A 736 28.38 -12.98 13.81
CA ILE A 736 29.84 -12.80 13.71
C ILE A 736 30.40 -12.19 14.99
N LEU A 737 29.79 -11.15 15.54
CA LEU A 737 30.22 -10.56 16.81
C LEU A 737 30.15 -11.56 17.97
N ASN A 738 29.13 -12.40 18.03
CA ASN A 738 29.03 -13.49 18.97
C ASN A 738 30.17 -14.50 18.84
N PHE A 739 30.50 -14.86 17.61
CA PHE A 739 31.62 -15.76 17.32
C PHE A 739 32.97 -15.16 17.77
N ILE A 740 33.27 -13.91 17.36
CA ILE A 740 34.49 -13.18 17.74
C ILE A 740 34.58 -13.09 19.27
N ASN A 741 33.52 -12.69 19.97
CA ASN A 741 33.50 -12.59 21.42
C ASN A 741 33.73 -13.94 22.08
N SER A 742 33.19 -15.01 21.52
CA SER A 742 33.38 -16.38 21.98
C SER A 742 34.84 -16.83 21.84
N MET A 743 35.48 -16.53 20.69
CA MET A 743 36.90 -16.87 20.44
C MET A 743 37.84 -16.06 21.31
N LEU A 744 37.67 -14.73 21.38
CA LEU A 744 38.49 -13.87 22.25
C LEU A 744 38.46 -14.34 23.70
N THR A 745 37.32 -14.70 24.22
CA THR A 745 37.21 -15.19 25.60
C THR A 745 37.88 -16.54 25.77
N SER A 746 37.81 -17.44 24.79
CA SER A 746 38.50 -18.74 24.84
C SER A 746 40.03 -18.54 24.90
N ILE A 747 40.55 -17.50 24.24
CA ILE A 747 41.98 -17.16 24.25
C ILE A 747 42.37 -16.53 25.59
N PHE A 748 41.62 -15.57 26.10
CA PHE A 748 41.89 -14.87 27.37
C PHE A 748 41.72 -15.74 28.61
N THR A 749 40.89 -16.78 28.58
CA THR A 749 40.77 -17.73 29.72
C THR A 749 41.89 -18.76 29.77
N ARG A 750 42.76 -18.82 28.75
CA ARG A 750 43.92 -19.71 28.70
C ARG A 750 45.23 -19.02 29.10
N ARG A 751 45.25 -17.70 29.15
CA ARG A 751 46.29 -16.91 29.80
C ARG A 751 45.97 -16.66 31.27
#